data_9206f08547c1bc132ee8a41c9f5574e1
#
_entry.id   9206f08547c1bc132ee8a41c9f5574e1
#
_cell.length_a   1.000
_cell.length_b   1.000
_cell.length_c   1.000
_cell.angle_alpha   90.00
_cell.angle_beta   90.00
_cell.angle_gamma   90.00
#
_symmetry.space_group_name_H-M   'P 1'
#
loop_
_entity.id
_entity.type
_entity.pdbx_description
1 polymer ?
#
loop_
_entity_poly.entity_id
_entity_poly.type
_entity_poly.pdbx_seq_one_letter_code
_entity_poly.pdbx_strand_id
1 'polypeptide(L)'
;MYCIPGVFGQRCKCFSLFLFSIIVLLGAPTPIHPQAWSGVLDPTRAIDWSEAGIPGGIPSRTTNCATLHAATYGNGSSDATSAIHSALSNCHTGQVVLLSAGTFLVKGNIQVPANVTLRGAGANQTILKAHNTSGAVVSLGNTVVLYSQPNAVAITGGATAGSTSITLSSTSEITAGSYLIIDQLNDNVLVTSNGSEGHCTWCDNGQGGTRTQGQIVEVTSVSGNSVRISPGLYVAYTLTPHATPFSATKYAGVENLQVYANNTGAHSNFAMSGCAYCWLSGVEGNYADGDHVEVDFSYRGAIVNSYFSNAYSHGPGQYDSDLVLRNKTSAMLVQNNIFERLHASVMLEWGAAGNVIAYNYSLGNYDSRTPNAAMNDVNLHGAHPQFNLFEGNDVMSYGQDNIWGSSGNNTYFRNWARGTTKACNPLSGRGRVVCSPVGTQGASGVNGWWEFQGVRAVNATYEVSNMNEVGNVVGSEDIASLHAYGNSSVIPQVEMAWAICGSTPCGAGSRGYDHEVYGYTFGYAESGSNGSGTGCGSGAGTCYSLTPWETIFLHGDYSYITGNVTWNPAAKQSLPASFYLSAKPSWWGSAPYPAVGPDVSGGPQVSGHVNNIPARVCYQNVMGGTDGTGSPLAFNAANCYGGASLSGRPVAPTGLIATVD
;
A
#
# COMPACT_ATOMS: atom_id res chain seq x y z
N MET A 1 -56.21 40.13 -10.58
CA MET A 1 -57.48 40.53 -9.95
C MET A 1 -58.28 41.27 -11.01
N TYR A 2 -59.21 40.60 -11.73
CA TYR A 2 -60.22 41.25 -12.58
C TYR A 2 -61.51 40.54 -12.28
N CYS A 3 -62.46 41.26 -11.64
CA CYS A 3 -63.84 40.84 -11.48
C CYS A 3 -64.70 41.53 -12.57
N ILE A 4 -65.50 40.74 -13.26
CA ILE A 4 -66.61 41.23 -14.11
C ILE A 4 -67.91 40.99 -13.34
N PRO A 5 -68.79 41.97 -13.17
CA PRO A 5 -70.06 41.81 -12.45
C PRO A 5 -71.15 41.24 -13.35
N GLY A 6 -71.76 40.13 -12.98
CA GLY A 6 -72.93 39.55 -13.62
C GLY A 6 -73.96 39.13 -12.60
N VAL A 7 -75.14 39.57 -12.75
CA VAL A 7 -76.36 39.55 -11.93
C VAL A 7 -76.81 38.12 -11.56
N PHE A 8 -77.37 37.99 -10.37
CA PHE A 8 -78.08 36.86 -9.70
C PHE A 8 -77.29 35.81 -8.96
N GLY A 9 -77.51 35.86 -7.72
CA GLY A 9 -77.20 35.06 -6.58
C GLY A 9 -76.96 33.58 -6.77
N GLN A 10 -75.74 33.16 -6.47
CA GLN A 10 -75.41 31.83 -5.92
C GLN A 10 -74.03 31.85 -5.28
N ARG A 11 -73.92 31.07 -4.20
CA ARG A 11 -72.77 31.00 -3.27
C ARG A 11 -71.44 30.66 -3.98
N CYS A 12 -70.43 31.49 -3.78
CA CYS A 12 -69.05 31.19 -4.19
C CYS A 12 -68.52 29.99 -3.38
N LYS A 13 -68.16 28.90 -4.10
CA LYS A 13 -67.28 27.86 -3.58
C LYS A 13 -65.87 28.23 -4.01
N CYS A 14 -65.01 28.53 -3.04
CA CYS A 14 -63.60 28.67 -3.27
C CYS A 14 -63.00 27.29 -3.56
N PHE A 15 -62.52 27.07 -4.79
CA PHE A 15 -61.62 25.99 -5.12
C PHE A 15 -60.20 26.49 -4.90
N SER A 16 -59.52 25.99 -3.85
CA SER A 16 -58.07 26.17 -3.67
C SER A 16 -57.37 25.24 -4.64
N LEU A 17 -56.77 25.77 -5.69
CA LEU A 17 -55.78 25.06 -6.52
C LEU A 17 -54.48 25.04 -5.70
N PHE A 18 -54.15 23.87 -5.13
CA PHE A 18 -52.78 23.62 -4.68
C PHE A 18 -51.88 23.37 -5.90
N LEU A 19 -51.10 24.37 -6.29
CA LEU A 19 -49.95 24.17 -7.16
C LEU A 19 -48.88 23.41 -6.40
N PHE A 20 -48.75 22.11 -6.65
CA PHE A 20 -47.56 21.37 -6.27
C PHE A 20 -46.42 21.82 -7.17
N SER A 21 -45.56 22.72 -6.67
CA SER A 21 -44.26 22.99 -7.26
C SER A 21 -43.37 21.79 -7.01
N ILE A 22 -43.19 20.92 -8.01
CA ILE A 22 -42.14 19.92 -8.03
C ILE A 22 -40.86 20.69 -8.17
N ILE A 23 -40.14 20.94 -7.06
CA ILE A 23 -38.76 21.35 -7.09
C ILE A 23 -37.95 20.12 -7.49
N VAL A 24 -37.67 20.03 -8.80
CA VAL A 24 -36.58 19.16 -9.29
C VAL A 24 -35.29 19.78 -8.74
N LEU A 25 -34.76 19.22 -7.66
CA LEU A 25 -33.39 19.45 -7.27
C LEU A 25 -32.52 18.85 -8.40
N LEU A 26 -32.23 19.65 -9.40
CA LEU A 26 -31.06 19.42 -10.26
C LEU A 26 -29.87 19.54 -9.31
N GLY A 27 -29.31 18.40 -8.93
CA GLY A 27 -28.05 18.38 -8.22
C GLY A 27 -27.06 19.24 -9.02
N ALA A 28 -26.57 20.31 -8.42
CA ALA A 28 -25.50 21.09 -9.03
C ALA A 28 -24.36 20.11 -9.36
N PRO A 29 -23.75 20.17 -10.56
CA PRO A 29 -22.58 19.38 -10.84
C PRO A 29 -21.57 19.68 -9.74
N THR A 30 -21.10 18.65 -9.07
CA THR A 30 -19.98 18.79 -8.13
C THR A 30 -18.85 19.46 -8.90
N PRO A 31 -18.24 20.54 -8.39
CA PRO A 31 -17.14 21.19 -9.06
C PRO A 31 -16.05 20.14 -9.25
N ILE A 32 -15.65 19.90 -10.49
CA ILE A 32 -14.50 19.06 -10.81
C ILE A 32 -13.30 19.87 -10.36
N HIS A 33 -12.79 19.61 -9.15
CA HIS A 33 -11.52 20.17 -8.74
C HIS A 33 -10.42 19.54 -9.61
N PRO A 34 -9.50 20.34 -10.18
CA PRO A 34 -8.39 19.77 -10.92
C PRO A 34 -7.62 18.84 -9.98
N GLN A 35 -7.36 17.62 -10.42
CA GLN A 35 -6.57 16.65 -9.68
C GLN A 35 -5.17 17.22 -9.40
N ALA A 36 -4.59 16.92 -8.22
CA ALA A 36 -3.30 17.46 -7.81
C ALA A 36 -2.16 17.10 -8.79
N TRP A 37 -2.26 15.99 -9.49
CA TRP A 37 -1.32 15.55 -10.52
C TRP A 37 -1.54 16.25 -11.89
N SER A 38 -2.62 17.01 -12.06
CA SER A 38 -2.97 17.64 -13.34
C SER A 38 -1.88 18.59 -13.84
N GLY A 39 -1.49 18.40 -15.08
CA GLY A 39 -0.40 19.11 -15.73
C GLY A 39 1.01 18.60 -15.37
N VAL A 40 1.11 17.60 -14.49
CA VAL A 40 2.32 16.82 -14.23
C VAL A 40 2.21 15.46 -14.92
N LEU A 41 1.16 14.70 -14.64
CA LEU A 41 0.89 13.41 -15.26
C LEU A 41 -0.17 13.52 -16.36
N ASP A 42 -0.05 12.65 -17.35
CA ASP A 42 -1.12 12.41 -18.32
C ASP A 42 -2.32 11.74 -17.63
N PRO A 43 -3.57 12.13 -17.94
CA PRO A 43 -4.76 11.52 -17.34
C PRO A 43 -4.89 10.00 -17.52
N THR A 44 -4.25 9.42 -18.52
CA THR A 44 -4.24 7.96 -18.74
C THR A 44 -3.32 7.22 -17.77
N ARG A 45 -2.44 7.94 -17.05
CA ARG A 45 -1.45 7.41 -16.14
C ARG A 45 -1.80 7.60 -14.66
N ALA A 46 -2.91 8.25 -14.36
CA ALA A 46 -3.26 8.66 -13.01
C ALA A 46 -4.75 8.51 -12.74
N ILE A 47 -5.08 8.37 -11.46
CA ILE A 47 -6.46 8.33 -10.96
C ILE A 47 -6.64 9.35 -9.84
N ASP A 48 -7.84 9.44 -9.28
CA ASP A 48 -8.08 10.22 -8.06
C ASP A 48 -7.65 9.43 -6.81
N TRP A 49 -6.40 9.59 -6.38
CA TRP A 49 -5.90 8.96 -5.16
C TRP A 49 -6.43 9.60 -3.87
N SER A 50 -7.05 10.77 -3.94
CA SER A 50 -7.65 11.39 -2.76
C SER A 50 -8.80 10.57 -2.17
N GLU A 51 -9.31 9.62 -2.94
CA GLU A 51 -10.35 8.68 -2.55
C GLU A 51 -9.83 7.49 -1.71
N ALA A 52 -8.52 7.28 -1.58
CA ALA A 52 -7.96 6.19 -0.80
C ALA A 52 -8.21 6.37 0.72
N GLY A 53 -8.42 5.25 1.39
CA GLY A 53 -8.70 5.23 2.82
C GLY A 53 -10.16 5.52 3.18
N ILE A 54 -10.42 5.57 4.47
CA ILE A 54 -11.78 5.70 5.03
C ILE A 54 -12.34 7.10 4.74
N PRO A 55 -13.52 7.24 4.13
CA PRO A 55 -14.15 8.53 3.93
C PRO A 55 -14.35 9.28 5.24
N GLY A 56 -13.82 10.49 5.34
CA GLY A 56 -13.85 11.27 6.59
C GLY A 56 -12.83 10.82 7.66
N GLY A 57 -12.00 9.82 7.38
CA GLY A 57 -11.01 9.28 8.30
C GLY A 57 -11.55 8.20 9.24
N ILE A 58 -10.69 7.72 10.14
CA ILE A 58 -11.06 6.72 11.15
C ILE A 58 -12.09 7.30 12.10
N PRO A 59 -13.26 6.64 12.31
CA PRO A 59 -14.30 7.17 13.18
C PRO A 59 -13.84 7.18 14.64
N SER A 60 -14.08 8.28 15.33
CA SER A 60 -13.82 8.39 16.77
C SER A 60 -14.85 7.59 17.56
N ARG A 61 -14.40 6.63 18.37
CA ARG A 61 -15.25 5.79 19.21
C ARG A 61 -14.83 5.92 20.66
N THR A 62 -15.75 6.36 21.52
CA THR A 62 -15.46 6.68 22.92
C THR A 62 -16.24 5.81 23.93
N THR A 63 -17.25 5.08 23.46
CA THR A 63 -18.09 4.25 24.32
C THR A 63 -17.54 2.85 24.44
N ASN A 64 -17.06 2.48 25.62
CA ASN A 64 -16.64 1.10 25.90
C ASN A 64 -17.85 0.24 26.21
N CYS A 65 -18.00 -0.89 25.52
CA CYS A 65 -18.99 -1.92 25.86
C CYS A 65 -18.46 -2.90 26.90
N ALA A 66 -17.15 -3.12 26.91
CA ALA A 66 -16.47 -3.97 27.88
C ALA A 66 -15.04 -3.49 28.12
N THR A 67 -14.53 -3.78 29.31
CA THR A 67 -13.11 -3.65 29.64
C THR A 67 -12.64 -4.98 30.20
N LEU A 68 -11.60 -5.55 29.57
CA LEU A 68 -10.93 -6.76 30.04
C LEU A 68 -9.60 -6.40 30.69
N HIS A 69 -9.38 -6.96 31.89
CA HIS A 69 -8.15 -6.70 32.65
C HIS A 69 -7.17 -7.87 32.50
N ALA A 70 -5.94 -7.61 32.06
CA ALA A 70 -4.91 -8.62 31.88
C ALA A 70 -4.65 -9.44 33.15
N ALA A 71 -4.75 -8.81 34.33
CA ALA A 71 -4.58 -9.48 35.61
C ALA A 71 -5.59 -10.62 35.82
N THR A 72 -6.80 -10.52 35.30
CA THR A 72 -7.83 -11.59 35.35
C THR A 72 -7.37 -12.85 34.66
N TYR A 73 -6.50 -12.72 33.65
CA TYR A 73 -5.92 -13.82 32.87
C TYR A 73 -4.48 -14.09 33.25
N GLY A 74 -4.08 -13.71 34.49
CA GLY A 74 -2.76 -13.92 35.03
C GLY A 74 -1.63 -13.28 34.24
N ASN A 75 -1.89 -12.11 33.60
CA ASN A 75 -0.95 -11.38 32.73
C ASN A 75 -0.28 -12.29 31.69
N GLY A 76 -1.08 -13.08 30.99
CA GLY A 76 -0.63 -13.95 29.90
C GLY A 76 -0.33 -15.40 30.31
N SER A 77 -0.70 -15.80 31.53
CA SER A 77 -0.58 -17.21 31.95
C SER A 77 -1.82 -18.05 31.60
N SER A 78 -2.98 -17.42 31.44
CA SER A 78 -4.26 -18.05 31.08
C SER A 78 -4.79 -17.54 29.76
N ASP A 79 -5.43 -18.40 29.00
CA ASP A 79 -6.00 -18.09 27.68
C ASP A 79 -7.17 -17.08 27.82
N ALA A 80 -7.07 -15.96 27.13
CA ALA A 80 -8.08 -14.91 27.09
C ALA A 80 -8.96 -14.94 25.82
N THR A 81 -8.69 -15.83 24.87
CA THR A 81 -9.32 -15.84 23.53
C THR A 81 -10.85 -15.81 23.62
N SER A 82 -11.46 -16.73 24.36
CA SER A 82 -12.92 -16.84 24.46
C SER A 82 -13.55 -15.61 25.15
N ALA A 83 -12.86 -15.01 26.11
CA ALA A 83 -13.35 -13.83 26.80
C ALA A 83 -13.32 -12.59 25.89
N ILE A 84 -12.27 -12.43 25.10
CA ILE A 84 -12.17 -11.34 24.10
C ILE A 84 -13.27 -11.51 23.04
N HIS A 85 -13.47 -12.73 22.52
CA HIS A 85 -14.56 -13.03 21.58
C HIS A 85 -15.93 -12.69 22.15
N SER A 86 -16.23 -13.13 23.38
CA SER A 86 -17.51 -12.85 24.02
C SER A 86 -17.75 -11.36 24.22
N ALA A 87 -16.71 -10.62 24.60
CA ALA A 87 -16.78 -9.16 24.72
C ALA A 87 -17.08 -8.48 23.39
N LEU A 88 -16.36 -8.87 22.32
CA LEU A 88 -16.54 -8.33 20.97
C LEU A 88 -17.95 -8.63 20.41
N SER A 89 -18.45 -9.86 20.59
CA SER A 89 -19.76 -10.29 20.10
C SER A 89 -20.93 -9.59 20.79
N ASN A 90 -20.74 -9.13 22.03
CA ASN A 90 -21.77 -8.45 22.81
C ASN A 90 -21.76 -6.92 22.61
N CYS A 91 -20.81 -6.38 21.86
CA CYS A 91 -20.76 -4.94 21.59
C CYS A 91 -21.76 -4.53 20.51
N HIS A 92 -22.34 -3.36 20.69
CA HIS A 92 -23.16 -2.72 19.67
C HIS A 92 -22.33 -1.87 18.72
N THR A 93 -22.94 -1.50 17.59
CA THR A 93 -22.35 -0.59 16.60
C THR A 93 -21.73 0.65 17.24
N GLY A 94 -20.47 0.94 16.85
CA GLY A 94 -19.74 2.13 17.30
C GLY A 94 -19.07 1.98 18.67
N GLN A 95 -19.14 0.82 19.30
CA GLN A 95 -18.55 0.58 20.61
C GLN A 95 -17.14 -0.04 20.56
N VAL A 96 -16.48 -0.02 21.70
CA VAL A 96 -15.10 -0.45 21.89
C VAL A 96 -15.02 -1.54 22.96
N VAL A 97 -14.31 -2.63 22.66
CA VAL A 97 -13.76 -3.51 23.70
C VAL A 97 -12.38 -2.97 24.07
N LEU A 98 -12.22 -2.55 25.32
CA LEU A 98 -10.95 -2.05 25.82
C LEU A 98 -10.19 -3.18 26.54
N LEU A 99 -8.94 -3.38 26.15
CA LEU A 99 -7.99 -4.25 26.86
C LEU A 99 -7.07 -3.38 27.71
N SER A 100 -6.97 -3.70 29.01
CA SER A 100 -6.06 -2.97 29.90
C SER A 100 -4.61 -3.18 29.52
N ALA A 101 -3.73 -2.39 30.11
CA ALA A 101 -2.30 -2.70 30.08
C ALA A 101 -2.03 -4.10 30.69
N GLY A 102 -1.04 -4.81 30.10
CA GLY A 102 -0.63 -6.16 30.46
C GLY A 102 -0.66 -7.12 29.26
N THR A 103 -0.32 -8.38 29.50
CA THR A 103 -0.26 -9.42 28.49
C THR A 103 -1.53 -10.28 28.52
N PHE A 104 -2.09 -10.54 27.34
CA PHE A 104 -3.17 -11.47 27.13
C PHE A 104 -2.64 -12.65 26.29
N LEU A 105 -2.69 -13.87 26.82
CA LEU A 105 -2.38 -15.08 26.06
C LEU A 105 -3.55 -15.36 25.10
N VAL A 106 -3.25 -15.58 23.83
CA VAL A 106 -4.23 -15.86 22.78
C VAL A 106 -3.86 -17.17 22.09
N LYS A 107 -4.78 -18.15 22.15
CA LYS A 107 -4.61 -19.50 21.57
C LYS A 107 -5.46 -19.75 20.34
N GLY A 108 -6.08 -18.72 19.80
CA GLY A 108 -6.92 -18.80 18.61
C GLY A 108 -7.06 -17.43 17.96
N ASN A 109 -7.71 -17.40 16.83
CA ASN A 109 -8.00 -16.16 16.12
C ASN A 109 -8.94 -15.25 16.94
N ILE A 110 -8.69 -13.96 16.97
CA ILE A 110 -9.58 -12.92 17.49
C ILE A 110 -10.28 -12.26 16.31
N GLN A 111 -11.56 -12.57 16.11
CA GLN A 111 -12.38 -11.99 15.05
C GLN A 111 -13.04 -10.70 15.53
N VAL A 112 -12.71 -9.56 14.92
CA VAL A 112 -13.35 -8.26 15.20
C VAL A 112 -14.59 -8.10 14.32
N PRO A 113 -15.80 -7.95 14.88
CA PRO A 113 -17.01 -7.83 14.08
C PRO A 113 -17.18 -6.44 13.46
N ALA A 114 -18.10 -6.35 12.49
CA ALA A 114 -18.44 -5.08 11.86
C ALA A 114 -18.85 -4.01 12.88
N ASN A 115 -18.42 -2.79 12.63
CA ASN A 115 -18.73 -1.61 13.45
C ASN A 115 -18.27 -1.68 14.92
N VAL A 116 -17.32 -2.55 15.27
CA VAL A 116 -16.75 -2.67 16.61
C VAL A 116 -15.24 -2.39 16.55
N THR A 117 -14.69 -1.86 17.63
CA THR A 117 -13.23 -1.63 17.77
C THR A 117 -12.67 -2.46 18.93
N LEU A 118 -11.58 -3.17 18.67
CA LEU A 118 -10.71 -3.72 19.70
C LEU A 118 -9.58 -2.72 19.99
N ARG A 119 -9.47 -2.26 21.23
CA ARG A 119 -8.48 -1.23 21.60
C ARG A 119 -7.67 -1.64 22.82
N GLY A 120 -6.35 -1.45 22.76
CA GLY A 120 -5.46 -1.54 23.90
C GLY A 120 -5.22 -0.19 24.59
N ALA A 121 -4.45 -0.23 25.67
CA ALA A 121 -4.03 0.96 26.41
C ALA A 121 -2.83 1.69 25.75
N GLY A 122 -2.22 1.08 24.77
CA GLY A 122 -1.05 1.52 24.01
C GLY A 122 -0.31 0.30 23.47
N ALA A 123 0.36 0.41 22.33
CA ALA A 123 1.02 -0.74 21.71
C ALA A 123 2.13 -1.33 22.62
N ASN A 124 2.88 -0.47 23.31
CA ASN A 124 3.87 -0.91 24.31
C ASN A 124 3.28 -1.29 25.67
N GLN A 125 1.98 -1.28 25.84
CA GLN A 125 1.31 -1.55 27.11
C GLN A 125 0.39 -2.76 27.07
N THR A 126 -0.36 -2.97 25.98
CA THR A 126 -1.29 -4.09 25.81
C THR A 126 -0.73 -5.05 24.76
N ILE A 127 -0.41 -6.26 25.17
CA ILE A 127 0.23 -7.27 24.33
C ILE A 127 -0.70 -8.48 24.16
N LEU A 128 -1.10 -8.78 22.95
CA LEU A 128 -1.69 -10.05 22.57
C LEU A 128 -0.54 -11.02 22.23
N LYS A 129 -0.24 -11.94 23.12
CA LYS A 129 0.79 -12.95 22.93
C LYS A 129 0.17 -14.20 22.32
N ALA A 130 0.46 -14.45 21.07
CA ALA A 130 0.00 -15.63 20.36
C ALA A 130 0.68 -16.91 20.91
N HIS A 131 -0.06 -18.01 20.87
CA HIS A 131 0.45 -19.33 21.25
C HIS A 131 -0.35 -20.43 20.54
N ASN A 132 0.29 -21.18 19.66
CA ASN A 132 -0.32 -22.26 18.89
C ASN A 132 -1.60 -21.80 18.13
N THR A 133 -1.54 -20.61 17.53
CA THR A 133 -2.59 -20.08 16.67
C THR A 133 -2.43 -20.62 15.26
N SER A 134 -3.54 -20.78 14.56
CA SER A 134 -3.57 -21.03 13.12
C SER A 134 -4.31 -19.88 12.43
N GLY A 135 -3.92 -19.51 11.23
CA GLY A 135 -4.43 -18.31 10.56
C GLY A 135 -3.91 -17.02 11.22
N ALA A 136 -4.59 -15.91 11.05
CA ALA A 136 -4.23 -14.65 11.67
C ALA A 136 -4.51 -14.63 13.18
N VAL A 137 -3.69 -13.92 13.96
CA VAL A 137 -3.94 -13.72 15.39
C VAL A 137 -5.17 -12.82 15.59
N VAL A 138 -5.26 -11.71 14.85
CA VAL A 138 -6.43 -10.82 14.85
C VAL A 138 -6.95 -10.66 13.43
N SER A 139 -8.24 -10.91 13.22
CA SER A 139 -8.88 -10.80 11.89
C SER A 139 -10.03 -9.81 11.89
N LEU A 140 -10.17 -9.12 10.76
CA LEU A 140 -11.29 -8.25 10.40
C LEU A 140 -11.85 -8.80 9.08
N GLY A 141 -13.14 -9.13 9.06
CA GLY A 141 -13.79 -9.71 7.88
C GLY A 141 -13.47 -11.19 7.63
N ASN A 142 -13.95 -11.71 6.51
CA ASN A 142 -13.78 -13.09 6.10
C ASN A 142 -13.91 -13.21 4.58
N THR A 143 -12.95 -13.88 3.92
CA THR A 143 -12.86 -13.96 2.45
C THR A 143 -12.98 -15.35 1.85
N VAL A 144 -13.12 -16.39 2.64
CA VAL A 144 -13.06 -17.78 2.14
C VAL A 144 -13.94 -18.02 0.89
N VAL A 145 -15.05 -17.31 0.78
CA VAL A 145 -15.99 -17.43 -0.36
C VAL A 145 -15.53 -16.64 -1.59
N LEU A 146 -14.69 -15.59 -1.41
CA LEU A 146 -14.36 -14.67 -2.49
C LEU A 146 -13.32 -15.23 -3.47
N TYR A 147 -12.48 -16.14 -3.04
CA TYR A 147 -11.48 -16.78 -3.91
C TYR A 147 -12.10 -17.55 -5.07
N SER A 148 -13.28 -18.13 -4.91
CA SER A 148 -13.99 -18.84 -5.97
C SER A 148 -14.84 -17.93 -6.85
N GLN A 149 -14.99 -16.63 -6.50
CA GLN A 149 -15.83 -15.66 -7.17
C GLN A 149 -17.21 -16.21 -7.59
N PRO A 150 -17.96 -16.77 -6.63
CA PRO A 150 -19.29 -17.27 -6.93
C PRO A 150 -20.17 -16.09 -7.40
N ASN A 151 -21.13 -16.35 -8.25
CA ASN A 151 -22.08 -15.34 -8.73
C ASN A 151 -21.46 -14.21 -9.59
N ALA A 152 -20.29 -14.44 -10.20
CA ALA A 152 -19.73 -13.52 -11.17
C ALA A 152 -20.68 -13.32 -12.36
N VAL A 153 -20.97 -12.07 -12.69
CA VAL A 153 -21.84 -11.68 -13.82
C VAL A 153 -21.06 -10.93 -14.89
N ALA A 154 -21.41 -11.14 -16.16
CA ALA A 154 -20.71 -10.47 -17.24
C ALA A 154 -21.04 -8.97 -17.26
N ILE A 155 -20.04 -8.13 -17.51
CA ILE A 155 -20.22 -6.73 -17.85
C ILE A 155 -20.45 -6.63 -19.34
N THR A 156 -21.65 -6.18 -19.74
CA THR A 156 -22.10 -6.13 -21.14
C THR A 156 -21.98 -4.74 -21.76
N GLY A 157 -21.65 -3.72 -20.96
CA GLY A 157 -21.45 -2.36 -21.41
C GLY A 157 -20.86 -1.45 -20.35
N GLY A 158 -20.26 -0.34 -20.78
CA GLY A 158 -19.68 0.67 -19.88
C GLY A 158 -18.34 0.30 -19.25
N ALA A 159 -17.64 -0.73 -19.73
CA ALA A 159 -16.36 -1.17 -19.20
C ALA A 159 -15.16 -0.34 -19.72
N THR A 160 -15.33 0.99 -19.82
CA THR A 160 -14.28 1.93 -20.27
C THR A 160 -13.63 2.64 -19.10
N ALA A 161 -12.36 3.03 -19.25
CA ALA A 161 -11.65 3.81 -18.24
C ALA A 161 -12.44 5.07 -17.84
N GLY A 162 -12.48 5.36 -16.54
CA GLY A 162 -13.22 6.49 -15.96
C GLY A 162 -14.73 6.28 -15.85
N SER A 163 -15.28 5.18 -16.37
CA SER A 163 -16.72 4.94 -16.32
C SER A 163 -17.21 4.74 -14.89
N THR A 164 -18.23 5.50 -14.50
CA THR A 164 -18.98 5.36 -13.23
C THR A 164 -20.32 4.65 -13.40
N SER A 165 -20.58 4.09 -14.59
CA SER A 165 -21.80 3.34 -14.88
C SER A 165 -21.49 2.16 -15.79
N ILE A 166 -21.85 0.96 -15.35
CA ILE A 166 -21.67 -0.29 -16.08
C ILE A 166 -23.02 -0.96 -16.31
N THR A 167 -23.13 -1.76 -17.36
CA THR A 167 -24.28 -2.61 -17.61
C THR A 167 -23.90 -4.07 -17.36
N LEU A 168 -24.68 -4.76 -16.55
CA LEU A 168 -24.47 -6.15 -16.20
C LEU A 168 -25.46 -7.08 -16.86
N SER A 169 -25.10 -8.34 -17.05
CA SER A 169 -26.01 -9.36 -17.56
C SER A 169 -27.14 -9.69 -16.57
N SER A 170 -26.92 -9.50 -15.27
CA SER A 170 -27.89 -9.64 -14.17
C SER A 170 -27.52 -8.74 -13.00
N THR A 171 -28.52 -8.25 -12.28
CA THR A 171 -28.36 -7.45 -11.06
C THR A 171 -29.12 -8.06 -9.88
N SER A 172 -29.54 -9.32 -9.96
CA SER A 172 -30.43 -9.96 -8.96
C SER A 172 -29.87 -9.97 -7.55
N GLU A 173 -28.55 -10.00 -7.40
CA GLU A 173 -27.84 -10.02 -6.09
C GLU A 173 -27.12 -8.69 -5.79
N ILE A 174 -27.38 -7.63 -6.57
CA ILE A 174 -26.66 -6.38 -6.50
C ILE A 174 -27.60 -5.26 -6.03
N THR A 175 -27.21 -4.60 -4.95
CA THR A 175 -27.95 -3.48 -4.37
C THR A 175 -27.02 -2.30 -4.09
N ALA A 176 -27.58 -1.11 -3.93
CA ALA A 176 -26.80 0.05 -3.48
C ALA A 176 -26.13 -0.25 -2.13
N GLY A 177 -24.85 0.08 -2.01
CA GLY A 177 -24.02 -0.20 -0.83
C GLY A 177 -23.37 -1.59 -0.80
N SER A 178 -23.62 -2.45 -1.82
CA SER A 178 -22.79 -3.66 -2.05
C SER A 178 -21.49 -3.31 -2.76
N TYR A 179 -20.57 -4.25 -2.82
CA TYR A 179 -19.29 -4.11 -3.51
C TYR A 179 -19.20 -5.07 -4.68
N LEU A 180 -18.46 -4.66 -5.70
CA LEU A 180 -18.17 -5.50 -6.86
C LEU A 180 -16.65 -5.64 -7.00
N ILE A 181 -16.19 -6.88 -7.13
CA ILE A 181 -14.87 -7.16 -7.70
C ILE A 181 -15.04 -7.09 -9.22
N ILE A 182 -14.40 -6.12 -9.84
CA ILE A 182 -14.35 -5.98 -11.30
C ILE A 182 -13.05 -6.58 -11.77
N ASP A 183 -13.10 -7.49 -12.72
CA ASP A 183 -11.91 -8.09 -13.32
C ASP A 183 -12.12 -8.47 -14.78
N GLN A 184 -11.07 -8.92 -15.43
CA GLN A 184 -11.08 -9.46 -16.79
C GLN A 184 -10.08 -10.61 -16.94
N LEU A 185 -10.14 -11.34 -18.03
CA LEU A 185 -9.06 -12.24 -18.41
C LEU A 185 -7.77 -11.44 -18.56
N ASN A 186 -6.65 -12.05 -18.18
CA ASN A 186 -5.35 -11.41 -18.28
C ASN A 186 -5.05 -11.02 -19.73
N ASP A 187 -4.54 -9.83 -19.90
CA ASP A 187 -3.93 -9.39 -21.15
C ASP A 187 -2.50 -9.93 -21.20
N ASN A 188 -2.18 -10.75 -22.19
CA ASN A 188 -0.87 -11.37 -22.31
C ASN A 188 0.27 -10.36 -22.56
N VAL A 189 -0.06 -9.15 -23.01
CA VAL A 189 0.92 -8.06 -23.18
C VAL A 189 1.23 -7.40 -21.83
N LEU A 190 0.22 -7.25 -20.95
CA LEU A 190 0.35 -6.56 -19.67
C LEU A 190 0.69 -7.51 -18.52
N VAL A 191 0.29 -8.77 -18.61
CA VAL A 191 0.49 -9.77 -17.54
C VAL A 191 1.46 -10.82 -18.03
N THR A 192 2.70 -10.42 -18.21
CA THR A 192 3.78 -11.32 -18.61
C THR A 192 4.53 -11.84 -17.38
N SER A 193 4.94 -13.08 -17.43
CA SER A 193 5.72 -13.73 -16.37
C SER A 193 6.92 -14.50 -16.94
N ASN A 194 7.86 -14.85 -16.09
CA ASN A 194 9.02 -15.65 -16.50
C ASN A 194 8.66 -17.06 -16.99
N GLY A 195 7.48 -17.56 -16.69
CA GLY A 195 7.10 -18.95 -16.97
C GLY A 195 5.97 -19.14 -17.97
N SER A 196 5.00 -18.23 -17.99
CA SER A 196 3.83 -18.34 -18.85
C SER A 196 3.21 -16.98 -19.02
N GLU A 197 3.19 -16.45 -20.23
CA GLU A 197 2.53 -15.18 -20.53
C GLU A 197 1.05 -15.25 -20.14
N GLY A 198 0.56 -14.19 -19.50
CA GLY A 198 -0.81 -14.08 -19.06
C GLY A 198 -1.23 -15.03 -17.93
N HIS A 199 -0.28 -15.67 -17.26
CA HIS A 199 -0.59 -16.70 -16.26
C HIS A 199 0.27 -16.59 -15.01
N CYS A 200 -0.35 -16.35 -13.88
CA CYS A 200 0.25 -16.46 -12.56
C CYS A 200 -0.32 -17.69 -11.86
N THR A 201 0.46 -18.76 -11.71
CA THR A 201 -0.04 -20.08 -11.31
C THR A 201 -0.62 -20.15 -9.91
N TRP A 202 -0.27 -19.21 -9.05
CA TRP A 202 -0.74 -19.12 -7.66
C TRP A 202 -1.63 -17.90 -7.39
N CYS A 203 -1.69 -16.95 -8.32
CA CYS A 203 -2.62 -15.85 -8.21
C CYS A 203 -4.05 -16.36 -8.31
N ASP A 204 -4.97 -15.76 -7.54
CA ASP A 204 -6.39 -15.98 -7.69
C ASP A 204 -6.77 -17.48 -7.60
N ASN A 205 -6.58 -18.06 -6.43
CA ASN A 205 -6.73 -19.50 -6.13
C ASN A 205 -8.01 -20.19 -6.64
N GLY A 206 -8.99 -19.46 -7.06
CA GLY A 206 -10.24 -20.01 -7.60
C GLY A 206 -10.33 -20.05 -9.12
N GLN A 207 -9.48 -19.30 -9.83
CA GLN A 207 -9.56 -19.11 -11.28
C GLN A 207 -8.27 -19.43 -12.04
N GLY A 208 -7.31 -20.04 -11.37
CA GLY A 208 -6.08 -20.52 -11.99
C GLY A 208 -5.16 -19.40 -12.48
N GLY A 209 -5.18 -18.24 -11.86
CA GLY A 209 -4.31 -17.12 -12.20
C GLY A 209 -4.60 -16.44 -13.53
N THR A 210 -5.82 -16.57 -14.03
CA THR A 210 -6.19 -16.05 -15.37
C THR A 210 -6.93 -14.70 -15.33
N ARG A 211 -7.29 -14.20 -14.14
CA ARG A 211 -8.08 -12.97 -13.94
C ARG A 211 -7.49 -12.06 -12.85
N THR A 212 -6.20 -11.82 -12.92
CA THR A 212 -5.46 -11.07 -11.88
C THR A 212 -5.68 -9.57 -11.96
N GLN A 213 -5.94 -9.01 -13.17
CA GLN A 213 -6.24 -7.60 -13.35
C GLN A 213 -7.64 -7.26 -12.85
N GLY A 214 -7.74 -6.30 -11.93
CA GLY A 214 -9.04 -5.91 -11.41
C GLY A 214 -8.99 -4.72 -10.46
N GLN A 215 -10.14 -4.42 -9.90
CA GLN A 215 -10.36 -3.44 -8.84
C GLN A 215 -11.65 -3.73 -8.09
N ILE A 216 -11.78 -3.19 -6.89
CA ILE A 216 -13.04 -3.19 -6.13
C ILE A 216 -13.72 -1.83 -6.27
N VAL A 217 -15.04 -1.85 -6.46
CA VAL A 217 -15.88 -0.66 -6.49
C VAL A 217 -17.10 -0.81 -5.59
N GLU A 218 -17.63 0.29 -5.09
CA GLU A 218 -18.89 0.33 -4.36
C GLU A 218 -20.05 0.65 -5.32
N VAL A 219 -21.16 -0.05 -5.17
CA VAL A 219 -22.40 0.21 -5.90
C VAL A 219 -23.13 1.38 -5.27
N THR A 220 -23.32 2.46 -6.03
CA THR A 220 -24.03 3.66 -5.54
C THR A 220 -25.51 3.65 -5.88
N SER A 221 -25.90 3.03 -7.01
CA SER A 221 -27.31 2.81 -7.38
C SER A 221 -27.45 1.70 -8.41
N VAL A 222 -28.64 1.11 -8.48
CA VAL A 222 -29.03 0.08 -9.47
C VAL A 222 -30.34 0.49 -10.14
N SER A 223 -30.40 0.39 -11.48
CA SER A 223 -31.60 0.65 -12.28
C SER A 223 -31.68 -0.35 -13.44
N GLY A 224 -32.54 -1.36 -13.33
CA GLY A 224 -32.52 -2.50 -14.25
C GLY A 224 -31.15 -3.16 -14.25
N ASN A 225 -30.56 -3.33 -15.42
CA ASN A 225 -29.20 -3.88 -15.56
C ASN A 225 -28.08 -2.82 -15.49
N SER A 226 -28.43 -1.54 -15.33
CA SER A 226 -27.45 -0.46 -15.17
C SER A 226 -27.08 -0.27 -13.71
N VAL A 227 -25.79 -0.27 -13.42
CA VAL A 227 -25.23 -0.12 -12.08
C VAL A 227 -24.29 1.09 -12.06
N ARG A 228 -24.53 2.04 -11.15
CA ARG A 228 -23.58 3.12 -10.88
C ARG A 228 -22.59 2.67 -9.82
N ILE A 229 -21.33 3.00 -10.04
CA ILE A 229 -20.20 2.58 -9.22
C ILE A 229 -19.34 3.77 -8.79
N SER A 230 -18.60 3.60 -7.70
CA SER A 230 -17.57 4.50 -7.20
C SER A 230 -16.40 3.68 -6.63
N PRO A 231 -15.14 4.01 -6.97
CA PRO A 231 -14.72 4.97 -7.98
C PRO A 231 -15.10 4.51 -9.39
N GLY A 232 -14.82 5.35 -10.39
CA GLY A 232 -14.87 4.94 -11.79
C GLY A 232 -13.81 3.86 -12.09
N LEU A 233 -13.99 3.17 -13.20
CA LEU A 233 -13.03 2.14 -13.61
C LEU A 233 -11.64 2.75 -13.89
N TYR A 234 -10.59 2.16 -13.36
CA TYR A 234 -9.22 2.66 -13.54
C TYR A 234 -8.71 2.42 -14.96
N VAL A 235 -9.11 1.30 -15.55
CA VAL A 235 -8.75 0.92 -16.91
C VAL A 235 -10.00 0.56 -17.73
N ALA A 236 -9.84 0.41 -19.04
CA ALA A 236 -10.83 -0.26 -19.88
C ALA A 236 -10.68 -1.78 -19.71
N TYR A 237 -11.74 -2.44 -19.27
CA TYR A 237 -11.80 -3.90 -19.16
C TYR A 237 -12.42 -4.47 -20.44
N THR A 238 -11.59 -4.98 -21.34
CA THR A 238 -12.01 -5.38 -22.69
C THR A 238 -12.01 -6.89 -22.92
N LEU A 239 -11.38 -7.65 -22.03
CA LEU A 239 -11.17 -9.09 -22.17
C LEU A 239 -12.16 -9.87 -21.28
N THR A 240 -13.37 -10.06 -21.73
CA THR A 240 -14.43 -10.78 -21.02
C THR A 240 -14.58 -10.28 -19.57
N PRO A 241 -14.93 -9.00 -19.35
CA PRO A 241 -15.00 -8.42 -18.03
C PRO A 241 -16.16 -8.98 -17.19
N HIS A 242 -15.90 -9.19 -15.90
CA HIS A 242 -16.87 -9.66 -14.93
C HIS A 242 -17.01 -8.69 -13.75
N ALA A 243 -18.16 -8.79 -13.08
CA ALA A 243 -18.42 -8.16 -11.80
C ALA A 243 -18.88 -9.23 -10.81
N THR A 244 -18.17 -9.41 -9.72
CA THR A 244 -18.52 -10.36 -8.66
C THR A 244 -19.02 -9.60 -7.45
N PRO A 245 -20.33 -9.73 -7.09
CA PRO A 245 -20.88 -9.05 -5.93
C PRO A 245 -20.42 -9.70 -4.63
N PHE A 246 -20.16 -8.87 -3.61
CA PHE A 246 -19.94 -9.34 -2.26
C PHE A 246 -20.38 -8.32 -1.20
N SER A 247 -20.59 -8.83 0.02
CA SER A 247 -20.89 -8.02 1.21
C SER A 247 -19.65 -7.95 2.09
N ALA A 248 -19.14 -6.73 2.28
CA ALA A 248 -17.95 -6.51 3.10
C ALA A 248 -18.30 -6.36 4.59
N THR A 249 -17.39 -6.80 5.46
CA THR A 249 -17.35 -6.35 6.86
C THR A 249 -16.97 -4.87 6.87
N LYS A 250 -17.82 -4.03 7.48
CA LYS A 250 -17.62 -2.58 7.48
C LYS A 250 -17.19 -2.07 8.84
N TYR A 251 -16.26 -1.11 8.84
CA TYR A 251 -15.88 -0.33 10.02
C TYR A 251 -15.46 -1.18 11.23
N ALA A 252 -14.83 -2.32 11.02
CA ALA A 252 -14.10 -3.03 12.07
C ALA A 252 -12.75 -2.37 12.30
N GLY A 253 -12.30 -2.23 13.54
CA GLY A 253 -11.05 -1.55 13.84
C GLY A 253 -10.22 -2.19 14.95
N VAL A 254 -8.90 -2.05 14.85
CA VAL A 254 -7.93 -2.44 15.89
C VAL A 254 -7.02 -1.25 16.19
N GLU A 255 -6.87 -0.92 17.48
CA GLU A 255 -6.14 0.27 17.90
C GLU A 255 -5.26 0.05 19.13
N ASN A 256 -4.06 0.65 19.12
CA ASN A 256 -3.23 0.85 20.29
C ASN A 256 -2.92 -0.44 21.07
N LEU A 257 -2.56 -1.52 20.38
CA LEU A 257 -2.13 -2.78 20.98
C LEU A 257 -1.02 -3.42 20.15
N GLN A 258 -0.30 -4.34 20.78
CA GLN A 258 0.72 -5.15 20.14
C GLN A 258 0.20 -6.58 19.92
N VAL A 259 0.54 -7.16 18.77
CA VAL A 259 0.50 -8.61 18.54
C VAL A 259 1.93 -9.12 18.48
N TYR A 260 2.23 -10.09 19.32
CA TYR A 260 3.51 -10.78 19.38
C TYR A 260 3.31 -12.26 19.02
N ALA A 261 3.93 -12.73 17.94
CA ALA A 261 3.86 -14.12 17.51
C ALA A 261 5.13 -14.89 17.89
N ASN A 262 6.09 -15.12 17.01
CA ASN A 262 7.35 -15.82 17.23
C ASN A 262 7.23 -17.35 17.33
N ASN A 263 7.15 -18.01 16.19
CA ASN A 263 7.07 -19.46 16.06
C ASN A 263 5.80 -20.08 16.68
N THR A 264 4.68 -19.47 16.42
CA THR A 264 3.38 -19.92 16.93
C THR A 264 2.56 -20.67 15.89
N GLY A 265 2.99 -20.64 14.62
CA GLY A 265 2.27 -21.21 13.47
C GLY A 265 1.16 -20.28 12.94
N ALA A 266 1.08 -19.04 13.39
CA ALA A 266 0.17 -18.05 12.86
C ALA A 266 0.58 -17.68 11.42
N HIS A 267 -0.40 -17.50 10.52
CA HIS A 267 -0.12 -17.03 9.16
C HIS A 267 0.20 -15.54 9.16
N SER A 268 -0.49 -14.75 9.98
CA SER A 268 -0.26 -13.32 10.10
C SER A 268 -0.57 -12.81 11.50
N ASN A 269 0.03 -11.67 11.85
CA ASN A 269 -0.35 -10.98 13.09
C ASN A 269 -1.76 -10.37 12.95
N PHE A 270 -2.02 -9.71 11.82
CA PHE A 270 -3.31 -9.11 11.52
C PHE A 270 -3.77 -9.52 10.13
N ALA A 271 -5.07 -9.75 9.95
CA ALA A 271 -5.68 -9.93 8.63
C ALA A 271 -6.88 -9.00 8.43
N MET A 272 -6.98 -8.41 7.26
CA MET A 272 -8.17 -7.71 6.77
C MET A 272 -8.66 -8.42 5.52
N SER A 273 -9.80 -9.08 5.58
CA SER A 273 -10.27 -9.90 4.47
C SER A 273 -11.74 -9.63 4.16
N GLY A 274 -12.06 -9.20 2.92
CA GLY A 274 -13.42 -8.79 2.54
C GLY A 274 -13.93 -7.63 3.39
N CYS A 275 -13.06 -6.67 3.68
CA CYS A 275 -13.34 -5.51 4.51
C CYS A 275 -13.60 -4.25 3.68
N ALA A 276 -14.51 -3.40 4.14
CA ALA A 276 -14.61 -2.03 3.68
C ALA A 276 -14.54 -1.05 4.86
N TYR A 277 -13.68 -0.03 4.73
CA TYR A 277 -13.52 1.00 5.77
C TYR A 277 -13.02 0.44 7.12
N CYS A 278 -12.33 -0.70 7.11
CA CYS A 278 -11.69 -1.25 8.31
C CYS A 278 -10.33 -0.58 8.56
N TRP A 279 -9.83 -0.67 9.80
CA TRP A 279 -8.54 -0.04 10.09
C TRP A 279 -7.69 -0.77 11.13
N LEU A 280 -6.37 -0.57 10.99
CA LEU A 280 -5.36 -0.74 12.01
C LEU A 280 -4.76 0.64 12.31
N SER A 281 -4.70 1.06 13.57
CA SER A 281 -4.18 2.37 13.94
C SER A 281 -3.39 2.31 15.25
N GLY A 282 -2.13 2.76 15.22
CA GLY A 282 -1.26 2.76 16.38
C GLY A 282 -0.99 1.36 16.93
N VAL A 283 -1.04 0.34 16.08
CA VAL A 283 -0.74 -1.04 16.46
C VAL A 283 0.74 -1.35 16.30
N GLU A 284 1.17 -2.45 16.93
CA GLU A 284 2.49 -2.98 16.79
C GLU A 284 2.42 -4.48 16.42
N GLY A 285 3.15 -4.87 15.38
CA GLY A 285 3.35 -6.27 15.03
C GLY A 285 4.80 -6.66 15.27
N ASN A 286 5.02 -7.69 16.09
CA ASN A 286 6.36 -8.18 16.42
C ASN A 286 6.50 -9.65 16.11
N TYR A 287 7.65 -10.02 15.51
CA TYR A 287 8.04 -11.40 15.24
C TYR A 287 6.93 -12.21 14.54
N ALA A 288 6.35 -11.65 13.48
CA ALA A 288 5.38 -12.39 12.71
C ALA A 288 5.96 -13.72 12.22
N ASP A 289 5.18 -14.78 12.29
CA ASP A 289 5.56 -16.10 11.76
C ASP A 289 5.42 -16.15 10.23
N GLY A 290 4.43 -15.45 9.71
CA GLY A 290 4.19 -15.13 8.32
C GLY A 290 4.08 -13.61 8.17
N ASP A 291 3.04 -13.10 7.51
CA ASP A 291 2.88 -11.68 7.29
C ASP A 291 2.57 -10.91 8.60
N HIS A 292 3.07 -9.69 8.71
CA HIS A 292 2.60 -8.78 9.76
C HIS A 292 1.15 -8.38 9.54
N VAL A 293 0.81 -8.04 8.31
CA VAL A 293 -0.57 -7.68 7.93
C VAL A 293 -0.88 -8.25 6.56
N GLU A 294 -1.93 -9.05 6.49
CA GLU A 294 -2.48 -9.61 5.26
C GLU A 294 -3.78 -8.90 4.90
N VAL A 295 -3.89 -8.34 3.69
CA VAL A 295 -5.07 -7.60 3.23
C VAL A 295 -5.57 -8.18 1.91
N ASP A 296 -6.73 -8.83 1.95
CA ASP A 296 -7.36 -9.48 0.81
C ASP A 296 -8.72 -8.88 0.50
N PHE A 297 -9.06 -8.71 -0.77
CA PHE A 297 -10.39 -8.27 -1.23
C PHE A 297 -10.97 -7.11 -0.41
N SER A 298 -10.14 -6.20 0.03
CA SER A 298 -10.54 -5.11 0.91
C SER A 298 -10.59 -3.78 0.17
N TYR A 299 -11.42 -2.88 0.68
CA TYR A 299 -11.73 -1.63 0.01
C TYR A 299 -11.69 -0.46 0.97
N ARG A 300 -10.94 0.61 0.63
CA ARG A 300 -10.86 1.88 1.33
C ARG A 300 -10.63 1.78 2.84
N GLY A 301 -9.83 0.80 3.27
CA GLY A 301 -9.38 0.68 4.66
C GLY A 301 -8.14 1.54 4.93
N ALA A 302 -7.68 1.54 6.19
CA ALA A 302 -6.52 2.30 6.61
C ALA A 302 -5.61 1.49 7.54
N ILE A 303 -4.28 1.55 7.30
CA ILE A 303 -3.24 1.02 8.18
C ILE A 303 -2.30 2.18 8.46
N VAL A 304 -2.39 2.76 9.66
CA VAL A 304 -1.74 4.04 9.92
C VAL A 304 -1.04 4.11 11.26
N ASN A 305 0.06 4.88 11.30
CA ASN A 305 0.76 5.24 12.53
C ASN A 305 1.14 4.02 13.38
N SER A 306 1.60 2.96 12.73
CA SER A 306 1.86 1.65 13.31
C SER A 306 3.33 1.25 13.16
N TYR A 307 3.76 0.25 13.92
CA TYR A 307 5.13 -0.26 13.89
C TYR A 307 5.13 -1.77 13.68
N PHE A 308 5.85 -2.20 12.67
CA PHE A 308 6.01 -3.62 12.33
C PHE A 308 7.49 -3.95 12.36
N SER A 309 7.87 -4.91 13.20
CA SER A 309 9.28 -5.17 13.39
C SER A 309 9.59 -6.64 13.60
N ASN A 310 10.69 -7.06 13.03
CA ASN A 310 11.24 -8.38 13.10
C ASN A 310 10.29 -9.46 12.59
N ALA A 311 10.85 -10.46 11.98
CA ALA A 311 10.14 -11.65 11.56
C ALA A 311 10.71 -12.87 12.25
N TYR A 312 9.93 -13.90 12.39
CA TYR A 312 10.39 -15.22 12.78
C TYR A 312 11.22 -15.86 11.66
N SER A 313 10.80 -15.64 10.41
CA SER A 313 11.49 -16.10 9.21
C SER A 313 11.66 -14.95 8.23
N HIS A 314 12.80 -14.87 7.56
CA HIS A 314 13.10 -13.92 6.49
C HIS A 314 13.44 -14.68 5.20
N GLY A 315 12.86 -15.83 4.98
CA GLY A 315 13.09 -16.64 3.78
C GLY A 315 11.96 -16.49 2.79
N PRO A 316 12.18 -16.91 1.54
CA PRO A 316 11.11 -16.95 0.57
C PRO A 316 10.11 -18.01 1.00
N GLY A 317 8.90 -17.67 0.98
CA GLY A 317 7.82 -18.55 1.31
C GLY A 317 6.50 -17.91 0.99
N GLN A 318 5.45 -18.58 1.30
CA GLN A 318 4.10 -18.11 1.09
C GLN A 318 3.76 -16.90 2.00
N TYR A 319 4.60 -16.65 3.03
CA TYR A 319 4.39 -15.62 4.03
C TYR A 319 5.75 -15.01 4.37
N ASP A 320 6.00 -13.82 3.84
CA ASP A 320 7.32 -13.21 3.82
C ASP A 320 7.53 -12.13 4.90
N SER A 321 6.67 -12.12 5.92
CA SER A 321 6.71 -11.16 7.04
C SER A 321 6.42 -9.69 6.69
N ASP A 322 5.70 -9.45 5.62
CA ASP A 322 5.41 -8.14 5.07
C ASP A 322 4.06 -7.58 5.55
N LEU A 323 3.75 -6.34 5.12
CA LEU A 323 2.38 -5.87 4.95
C LEU A 323 2.00 -6.10 3.49
N VAL A 324 1.12 -7.07 3.24
CA VAL A 324 0.75 -7.44 1.87
C VAL A 324 -0.67 -7.00 1.51
N LEU A 325 -0.80 -6.36 0.34
CA LEU A 325 -2.08 -6.01 -0.29
C LEU A 325 -2.25 -6.85 -1.55
N ARG A 326 -3.28 -7.68 -1.61
CA ARG A 326 -3.49 -8.60 -2.73
C ARG A 326 -4.97 -8.80 -3.10
N ASN A 327 -5.23 -9.60 -4.12
CA ASN A 327 -6.58 -9.97 -4.54
C ASN A 327 -7.49 -8.78 -4.83
N LYS A 328 -7.06 -7.90 -5.74
CA LYS A 328 -7.79 -6.70 -6.16
C LYS A 328 -8.10 -5.73 -5.00
N THR A 329 -7.43 -5.88 -3.84
CA THR A 329 -7.53 -4.91 -2.73
C THR A 329 -7.33 -3.51 -3.27
N SER A 330 -8.31 -2.62 -3.02
CA SER A 330 -8.37 -1.33 -3.70
C SER A 330 -8.55 -0.14 -2.78
N ALA A 331 -7.90 0.97 -3.16
CA ALA A 331 -8.02 2.27 -2.51
C ALA A 331 -7.72 2.23 -0.99
N MET A 332 -6.82 1.35 -0.55
CA MET A 332 -6.32 1.34 0.83
C MET A 332 -5.37 2.51 1.07
N LEU A 333 -5.30 2.95 2.32
CA LEU A 333 -4.32 3.93 2.80
C LEU A 333 -3.35 3.26 3.79
N VAL A 334 -2.08 3.11 3.39
CA VAL A 334 -0.99 2.65 4.25
C VAL A 334 -0.07 3.83 4.51
N GLN A 335 -0.19 4.46 5.70
CA GLN A 335 0.37 5.78 5.92
C GLN A 335 1.10 5.91 7.25
N ASN A 336 2.29 6.54 7.20
CA ASN A 336 3.05 6.94 8.39
C ASN A 336 3.35 5.76 9.34
N ASN A 337 3.68 4.60 8.77
CA ASN A 337 4.10 3.42 9.51
C ASN A 337 5.62 3.31 9.54
N ILE A 338 6.12 2.55 10.49
CA ILE A 338 7.53 2.19 10.63
C ILE A 338 7.66 0.69 10.39
N PHE A 339 8.57 0.32 9.49
CA PHE A 339 8.91 -1.07 9.19
C PHE A 339 10.38 -1.30 9.49
N GLU A 340 10.66 -2.31 10.29
CA GLU A 340 12.03 -2.59 10.71
C GLU A 340 12.34 -4.08 10.65
N ARG A 341 13.32 -4.43 9.81
CA ARG A 341 13.85 -5.80 9.70
C ARG A 341 12.82 -6.86 9.42
N LEU A 342 12.13 -6.65 8.33
CA LEU A 342 11.23 -7.59 7.69
C LEU A 342 11.95 -8.28 6.51
N HIS A 343 11.25 -9.06 5.72
CA HIS A 343 11.74 -9.51 4.43
C HIS A 343 11.57 -8.40 3.38
N ALA A 344 10.36 -7.93 3.14
CA ALA A 344 10.04 -6.63 2.57
C ALA A 344 9.17 -5.84 3.54
N SER A 345 8.86 -4.59 3.27
CA SER A 345 7.99 -3.80 4.18
C SER A 345 6.56 -3.80 3.69
N VAL A 346 6.38 -3.52 2.39
CA VAL A 346 5.06 -3.51 1.75
C VAL A 346 5.15 -4.27 0.44
N MET A 347 4.26 -5.22 0.28
CA MET A 347 4.12 -6.01 -0.95
C MET A 347 2.74 -5.81 -1.55
N LEU A 348 2.68 -5.62 -2.86
CA LEU A 348 1.45 -5.55 -3.63
C LEU A 348 1.40 -6.69 -4.63
N GLU A 349 0.26 -7.40 -4.66
CA GLU A 349 0.08 -8.60 -5.47
C GLU A 349 -1.32 -8.68 -6.08
N TRP A 350 -1.48 -9.51 -7.10
CA TRP A 350 -2.76 -10.00 -7.65
C TRP A 350 -3.79 -8.90 -7.90
N GLY A 351 -3.40 -7.91 -8.67
CA GLY A 351 -4.32 -6.85 -9.07
C GLY A 351 -4.64 -5.83 -7.98
N ALA A 352 -3.83 -5.71 -6.92
CA ALA A 352 -3.96 -4.61 -5.95
C ALA A 352 -3.95 -3.26 -6.68
N ALA A 353 -4.98 -2.43 -6.52
CA ALA A 353 -5.20 -1.29 -7.40
C ALA A 353 -5.63 0.00 -6.67
N GLY A 354 -5.07 1.13 -7.09
CA GLY A 354 -5.47 2.44 -6.58
C GLY A 354 -5.15 2.69 -5.11
N ASN A 355 -4.25 1.90 -4.51
CA ASN A 355 -3.84 2.06 -3.12
C ASN A 355 -2.85 3.22 -2.97
N VAL A 356 -2.82 3.83 -1.79
CA VAL A 356 -1.87 4.88 -1.41
C VAL A 356 -0.98 4.36 -0.30
N ILE A 357 0.32 4.27 -0.59
CA ILE A 357 1.37 3.89 0.35
C ILE A 357 2.23 5.14 0.59
N ALA A 358 2.06 5.81 1.75
CA ALA A 358 2.61 7.15 1.90
C ALA A 358 3.28 7.40 3.24
N TYR A 359 4.39 8.14 3.20
CA TYR A 359 5.11 8.66 4.36
C TYR A 359 5.57 7.57 5.33
N ASN A 360 5.79 6.35 4.85
CA ASN A 360 6.30 5.24 5.65
C ASN A 360 7.82 5.29 5.72
N TYR A 361 8.37 4.86 6.84
CA TYR A 361 9.80 4.69 7.07
C TYR A 361 10.16 3.21 7.16
N SER A 362 11.10 2.77 6.35
CA SER A 362 11.53 1.38 6.28
C SER A 362 13.04 1.26 6.42
N LEU A 363 13.49 0.24 7.16
CA LEU A 363 14.92 -0.01 7.34
C LEU A 363 15.24 -1.47 7.67
N GLY A 364 16.41 -1.91 7.22
CA GLY A 364 17.04 -3.15 7.64
C GLY A 364 16.37 -4.43 7.18
N ASN A 365 15.62 -4.41 6.10
CA ASN A 365 15.00 -5.61 5.52
C ASN A 365 16.05 -6.51 4.89
N TYR A 366 15.90 -7.83 5.01
CA TYR A 366 16.85 -8.80 4.47
C TYR A 366 16.22 -10.16 4.19
N ASP A 367 16.83 -10.93 3.29
CA ASP A 367 16.52 -12.35 3.07
C ASP A 367 17.51 -13.23 3.85
N SER A 368 16.99 -14.19 4.61
CA SER A 368 17.81 -15.09 5.44
C SER A 368 18.75 -16.01 4.62
N ARG A 369 18.46 -16.22 3.34
CA ARG A 369 19.32 -17.01 2.42
C ARG A 369 20.55 -16.24 2.00
N THR A 370 20.40 -14.93 1.84
CA THR A 370 21.42 -13.98 1.40
C THR A 370 21.38 -12.74 2.28
N PRO A 371 21.72 -12.86 3.57
CA PRO A 371 21.47 -11.79 4.55
C PRO A 371 22.25 -10.49 4.30
N ASN A 372 23.16 -10.50 3.34
CA ASN A 372 23.87 -9.33 2.84
C ASN A 372 23.32 -8.81 1.49
N ALA A 373 22.21 -9.37 1.02
CA ALA A 373 21.52 -8.87 -0.15
C ALA A 373 20.43 -7.89 0.25
N ALA A 374 20.44 -6.73 -0.39
CA ALA A 374 19.40 -5.74 -0.24
C ALA A 374 18.09 -6.28 -0.82
N MET A 375 17.05 -6.31 0.01
CA MET A 375 15.70 -6.61 -0.41
C MET A 375 14.94 -5.31 -0.70
N ASN A 376 14.05 -5.34 -1.68
CA ASN A 376 13.21 -4.17 -1.92
C ASN A 376 12.31 -3.93 -0.71
N ASP A 377 12.34 -2.73 -0.16
CA ASP A 377 11.45 -2.36 0.95
C ASP A 377 9.98 -2.35 0.51
N VAL A 378 9.75 -1.89 -0.73
CA VAL A 378 8.44 -1.94 -1.37
C VAL A 378 8.57 -2.78 -2.63
N ASN A 379 7.78 -3.84 -2.73
CA ASN A 379 7.82 -4.75 -3.86
C ASN A 379 6.44 -4.98 -4.48
N LEU A 380 6.39 -5.00 -5.80
CA LEU A 380 5.23 -5.41 -6.57
C LEU A 380 5.54 -6.78 -7.13
N HIS A 381 4.87 -7.80 -6.61
CA HIS A 381 5.15 -9.22 -6.85
C HIS A 381 3.87 -9.96 -7.23
N GLY A 382 3.87 -10.61 -8.36
CA GLY A 382 2.65 -11.21 -8.90
C GLY A 382 1.80 -10.24 -9.73
N ALA A 383 1.03 -10.77 -10.64
CA ALA A 383 0.28 -10.03 -11.63
C ALA A 383 -0.95 -9.36 -11.00
N HIS A 384 -1.32 -8.28 -11.29
CA HIS A 384 -0.87 -7.08 -12.01
C HIS A 384 -1.23 -5.86 -11.14
N PRO A 385 -0.43 -5.51 -10.10
CA PRO A 385 -0.65 -4.29 -9.32
C PRO A 385 -0.65 -3.06 -10.23
N GLN A 386 -1.66 -2.19 -10.07
CA GLN A 386 -1.83 -1.07 -10.98
C GLN A 386 -2.39 0.19 -10.31
N PHE A 387 -2.02 1.36 -10.84
CA PHE A 387 -2.48 2.67 -10.37
C PHE A 387 -2.27 2.93 -8.88
N ASN A 388 -1.31 2.26 -8.25
CA ASN A 388 -0.95 2.55 -6.87
C ASN A 388 -0.05 3.79 -6.81
N LEU A 389 -0.23 4.58 -5.75
CA LEU A 389 0.59 5.75 -5.44
C LEU A 389 1.52 5.44 -4.26
N PHE A 390 2.81 5.58 -4.48
CA PHE A 390 3.83 5.59 -3.44
C PHE A 390 4.32 7.01 -3.26
N GLU A 391 4.02 7.62 -2.09
CA GLU A 391 4.30 9.05 -1.90
C GLU A 391 5.04 9.34 -0.60
N GLY A 392 6.12 10.07 -0.71
CA GLY A 392 6.81 10.63 0.46
C GLY A 392 7.45 9.60 1.38
N ASN A 393 7.64 8.36 0.94
CA ASN A 393 8.24 7.31 1.75
C ASN A 393 9.76 7.50 1.83
N ASP A 394 10.34 7.06 2.94
CA ASP A 394 11.78 6.94 3.17
C ASP A 394 12.12 5.45 3.24
N VAL A 395 12.61 4.91 2.14
CA VAL A 395 12.85 3.47 1.93
C VAL A 395 14.22 3.22 1.33
N MET A 396 14.68 1.98 1.41
CA MET A 396 15.88 1.58 0.71
C MET A 396 15.64 1.56 -0.80
N SER A 397 14.61 0.83 -1.25
CA SER A 397 14.32 0.66 -2.66
C SER A 397 12.87 0.31 -2.96
N TYR A 398 12.51 0.52 -4.24
CA TYR A 398 11.28 0.04 -4.85
C TYR A 398 11.60 -1.04 -5.86
N GLY A 399 10.88 -2.16 -5.81
CA GLY A 399 10.95 -3.23 -6.79
C GLY A 399 9.62 -3.45 -7.48
N GLN A 400 9.67 -3.64 -8.79
CA GLN A 400 8.57 -4.16 -9.58
C GLN A 400 9.13 -5.36 -10.34
N ASP A 401 8.90 -6.55 -9.83
CA ASP A 401 9.38 -7.76 -10.48
C ASP A 401 8.37 -8.31 -11.50
N ASN A 402 8.80 -9.28 -12.28
CA ASN A 402 7.98 -9.96 -13.28
C ASN A 402 7.94 -11.48 -13.07
N ILE A 403 8.34 -11.96 -11.90
CA ILE A 403 8.46 -13.41 -11.64
C ILE A 403 7.12 -14.11 -11.87
N TRP A 404 6.05 -13.52 -11.39
CA TRP A 404 4.69 -14.05 -11.52
C TRP A 404 3.76 -13.16 -12.35
N GLY A 405 4.29 -12.17 -13.00
CA GLY A 405 3.59 -11.24 -13.86
C GLY A 405 3.96 -9.80 -13.60
N SER A 406 4.04 -9.03 -14.67
CA SER A 406 4.40 -7.61 -14.63
C SER A 406 3.32 -6.75 -13.97
N SER A 407 3.69 -5.53 -13.64
CA SER A 407 2.81 -4.49 -13.10
C SER A 407 2.80 -3.26 -14.02
N GLY A 408 1.86 -2.33 -13.81
CA GLY A 408 1.80 -1.14 -14.64
C GLY A 408 1.08 0.05 -14.04
N ASN A 409 1.29 1.23 -14.61
CA ASN A 409 0.64 2.49 -14.22
C ASN A 409 0.82 2.87 -12.73
N ASN A 410 1.87 2.39 -12.07
CA ASN A 410 2.16 2.76 -10.69
C ASN A 410 2.96 4.07 -10.64
N THR A 411 2.71 4.89 -9.62
CA THR A 411 3.29 6.22 -9.47
C THR A 411 4.11 6.31 -8.20
N TYR A 412 5.35 6.74 -8.33
CA TYR A 412 6.28 7.04 -7.25
C TYR A 412 6.48 8.55 -7.21
N PHE A 413 6.08 9.17 -6.11
CA PHE A 413 6.07 10.62 -5.98
C PHE A 413 6.75 11.09 -4.70
N ARG A 414 7.77 11.96 -4.82
CA ARG A 414 8.47 12.57 -3.68
C ARG A 414 8.99 11.57 -2.65
N ASN A 415 9.42 10.38 -3.08
CA ASN A 415 10.04 9.41 -2.18
C ASN A 415 11.54 9.63 -2.08
N TRP A 416 12.11 9.22 -0.96
CA TRP A 416 13.53 8.99 -0.87
C TRP A 416 13.84 7.50 -0.96
N ALA A 417 14.39 7.10 -2.10
CA ALA A 417 14.90 5.76 -2.33
C ALA A 417 16.42 5.77 -2.10
N ARG A 418 16.85 5.28 -0.93
CA ARG A 418 18.25 5.40 -0.49
C ARG A 418 19.23 4.58 -1.33
N GLY A 419 18.77 3.48 -1.93
CA GLY A 419 19.55 2.54 -2.72
C GLY A 419 20.30 1.50 -1.89
N THR A 420 20.46 1.72 -0.60
CA THR A 420 21.08 0.79 0.34
C THR A 420 20.50 0.95 1.74
N THR A 421 20.71 -0.04 2.58
CA THR A 421 20.34 0.00 3.99
C THR A 421 21.45 -0.60 4.83
N LYS A 422 21.50 -0.21 6.10
CA LYS A 422 22.32 -0.87 7.10
C LYS A 422 21.58 -2.10 7.57
N ALA A 423 22.09 -3.27 7.29
CA ALA A 423 21.58 -4.51 7.80
C ALA A 423 22.53 -5.11 8.83
N CYS A 424 21.97 -5.73 9.80
CA CYS A 424 22.72 -6.47 10.80
C CYS A 424 22.68 -7.94 10.42
N ASN A 425 23.84 -8.54 10.21
CA ASN A 425 23.93 -9.95 9.86
C ASN A 425 23.32 -10.83 10.97
N PRO A 426 22.28 -11.62 10.68
CA PRO A 426 21.79 -12.59 11.64
C PRO A 426 22.87 -13.65 11.87
N LEU A 427 23.38 -13.74 13.07
CA LEU A 427 24.17 -14.90 13.48
C LEU A 427 23.28 -16.12 13.39
N SER A 428 23.81 -17.17 12.79
CA SER A 428 23.19 -18.48 12.55
C SER A 428 22.19 -18.87 13.65
N GLY A 429 20.93 -18.99 13.28
CA GLY A 429 19.87 -19.37 14.21
C GLY A 429 19.04 -18.17 14.64
N ARG A 430 17.79 -18.31 14.39
CA ARG A 430 16.66 -17.43 14.67
C ARG A 430 16.84 -16.62 15.96
N GLY A 431 16.73 -15.32 15.85
CA GLY A 431 16.37 -14.48 16.98
C GLY A 431 17.41 -13.54 17.55
N ARG A 432 18.63 -13.46 17.03
CA ARG A 432 19.53 -12.39 17.47
C ARG A 432 20.39 -11.87 16.33
N VAL A 433 20.20 -10.62 16.04
CA VAL A 433 20.99 -9.88 15.07
C VAL A 433 22.13 -9.19 15.83
N VAL A 434 23.37 -9.39 15.40
CA VAL A 434 24.52 -8.65 15.93
C VAL A 434 24.98 -7.68 14.86
N CYS A 435 24.83 -6.41 15.16
CA CYS A 435 25.35 -5.34 14.33
C CYS A 435 26.80 -5.06 14.71
N SER A 436 27.72 -5.36 13.83
CA SER A 436 29.14 -5.01 14.00
C SER A 436 29.53 -3.90 13.03
N PRO A 437 30.37 -2.95 13.43
CA PRO A 437 30.86 -1.92 12.52
C PRO A 437 31.54 -2.52 11.30
N VAL A 438 31.37 -1.89 10.14
CA VAL A 438 32.07 -2.24 8.90
C VAL A 438 33.58 -2.23 9.14
N GLY A 439 34.26 -3.29 8.78
CA GLY A 439 35.73 -3.28 8.85
C GLY A 439 36.44 -4.63 8.90
N THR A 440 35.72 -5.72 9.12
CA THR A 440 36.37 -7.05 9.11
C THR A 440 35.66 -7.97 8.12
N GLN A 441 36.21 -8.08 6.93
CA GLN A 441 35.85 -9.15 6.01
C GLN A 441 36.40 -10.47 6.56
N GLY A 442 35.52 -11.36 7.03
CA GLY A 442 35.87 -12.76 7.18
C GLY A 442 35.88 -13.45 5.82
N ALA A 443 36.68 -14.53 5.70
CA ALA A 443 36.87 -15.30 4.46
C ALA A 443 35.58 -15.94 3.89
N SER A 444 34.44 -15.76 4.51
CA SER A 444 33.13 -16.36 4.15
C SER A 444 31.96 -15.38 4.14
N GLY A 445 32.21 -14.08 4.15
CA GLY A 445 31.13 -13.11 4.08
C GLY A 445 31.50 -11.75 4.63
N VAL A 446 30.74 -10.76 4.25
CA VAL A 446 30.90 -9.40 4.73
C VAL A 446 30.25 -9.27 6.11
N ASN A 447 31.06 -9.14 7.15
CA ASN A 447 30.58 -8.72 8.45
C ASN A 447 30.47 -7.20 8.44
N GLY A 448 29.24 -6.68 8.38
CA GLY A 448 29.09 -5.23 8.39
C GLY A 448 27.65 -4.77 8.32
N TRP A 449 27.49 -3.50 8.53
CA TRP A 449 26.22 -2.78 8.59
C TRP A 449 25.55 -2.59 7.21
N TRP A 450 26.19 -2.98 6.12
CA TRP A 450 25.76 -2.70 4.78
C TRP A 450 25.41 -3.96 4.02
N GLU A 451 24.32 -3.91 3.30
CA GLU A 451 24.02 -4.86 2.25
C GLU A 451 24.80 -4.49 1.00
N PHE A 452 25.44 -5.48 0.38
CA PHE A 452 26.35 -5.25 -0.76
C PHE A 452 25.79 -5.80 -2.07
N GLN A 453 24.79 -6.65 -2.00
CA GLN A 453 24.18 -7.26 -3.19
C GLN A 453 22.83 -6.62 -3.43
N GLY A 454 22.45 -6.44 -4.69
CA GLY A 454 21.17 -5.87 -5.07
C GLY A 454 21.00 -4.39 -4.69
N VAL A 455 22.10 -3.65 -4.49
CA VAL A 455 22.08 -2.22 -4.14
C VAL A 455 21.51 -1.42 -5.30
N ARG A 456 20.26 -0.98 -5.17
CA ARG A 456 19.55 -0.21 -6.17
C ARG A 456 18.41 0.55 -5.49
N ALA A 457 18.13 1.75 -5.96
CA ALA A 457 17.04 2.54 -5.40
C ALA A 457 15.69 2.22 -6.06
N VAL A 458 15.69 2.06 -7.37
CA VAL A 458 14.49 1.76 -8.17
C VAL A 458 14.76 0.60 -9.11
N ASN A 459 13.88 -0.39 -9.09
CA ASN A 459 13.97 -1.56 -9.96
C ASN A 459 12.63 -1.79 -10.67
N ALA A 460 12.64 -1.82 -11.99
CA ALA A 460 11.52 -2.23 -12.82
C ALA A 460 11.99 -3.28 -13.81
N THR A 461 11.54 -4.51 -13.60
CA THR A 461 12.03 -5.64 -14.39
C THR A 461 11.29 -5.80 -15.71
N TYR A 462 11.45 -6.94 -16.35
CA TYR A 462 10.94 -7.28 -17.67
C TYR A 462 9.42 -6.98 -17.78
N GLU A 463 9.01 -6.25 -18.83
CA GLU A 463 7.62 -5.92 -19.19
C GLU A 463 6.85 -5.08 -18.14
N VAL A 464 7.49 -4.54 -17.12
CA VAL A 464 6.87 -3.50 -16.30
C VAL A 464 6.59 -2.27 -17.18
N SER A 465 5.38 -1.71 -17.09
CA SER A 465 4.97 -0.69 -18.04
C SER A 465 4.35 0.54 -17.38
N ASN A 466 4.47 1.69 -18.07
CA ASN A 466 3.81 2.95 -17.68
C ASN A 466 4.10 3.40 -16.24
N MET A 467 5.27 3.08 -15.69
CA MET A 467 5.70 3.57 -14.39
C MET A 467 5.88 5.10 -14.42
N ASN A 468 5.49 5.79 -13.36
CA ASN A 468 5.72 7.22 -13.20
C ASN A 468 6.69 7.45 -12.03
N GLU A 469 7.84 8.03 -12.31
CA GLU A 469 8.84 8.49 -11.35
C GLU A 469 8.82 10.01 -11.35
N VAL A 470 8.35 10.62 -10.25
CA VAL A 470 8.08 12.05 -10.19
C VAL A 470 8.58 12.68 -8.90
N GLY A 471 9.53 13.57 -9.00
CA GLY A 471 10.01 14.38 -7.87
C GLY A 471 10.67 13.59 -6.75
N ASN A 472 11.16 12.38 -7.03
CA ASN A 472 11.84 11.54 -6.06
C ASN A 472 13.28 12.03 -5.81
N VAL A 473 13.86 11.59 -4.72
CA VAL A 473 15.29 11.68 -4.44
C VAL A 473 15.86 10.28 -4.45
N VAL A 474 16.78 10.02 -5.36
CA VAL A 474 17.30 8.68 -5.65
C VAL A 474 18.77 8.60 -5.28
N GLY A 475 19.08 7.67 -4.39
CA GLY A 475 20.43 7.47 -3.85
C GLY A 475 20.67 8.20 -2.52
N SER A 476 21.85 7.94 -1.96
CA SER A 476 22.29 8.51 -0.68
C SER A 476 23.82 8.54 -0.60
N GLU A 477 24.36 9.24 0.39
CA GLU A 477 25.80 9.27 0.69
C GLU A 477 26.37 7.88 0.95
N ASP A 478 25.56 6.98 1.44
CA ASP A 478 25.93 5.60 1.75
C ASP A 478 26.26 4.79 0.48
N ILE A 479 25.57 5.04 -0.65
CA ILE A 479 25.91 4.44 -1.94
C ILE A 479 27.32 4.86 -2.39
N ALA A 480 27.66 6.12 -2.24
CA ALA A 480 29.01 6.61 -2.58
C ALA A 480 30.08 5.98 -1.69
N SER A 481 29.77 5.75 -0.42
CA SER A 481 30.67 5.06 0.52
C SER A 481 30.90 3.61 0.13
N LEU A 482 29.88 2.90 -0.35
CA LEU A 482 30.01 1.54 -0.89
C LEU A 482 30.89 1.50 -2.12
N HIS A 483 30.86 2.55 -2.95
CA HIS A 483 31.78 2.71 -4.08
C HIS A 483 33.23 2.88 -3.67
N ALA A 484 33.50 3.70 -2.66
CA ALA A 484 34.85 3.94 -2.17
C ALA A 484 35.47 2.69 -1.52
N TYR A 485 34.64 1.80 -0.98
CA TYR A 485 35.07 0.45 -0.52
C TYR A 485 35.44 -0.50 -1.66
N GLY A 486 35.22 -0.10 -2.90
CA GLY A 486 35.37 -0.91 -4.09
C GLY A 486 36.77 -1.40 -4.36
N ASN A 487 37.12 -2.46 -3.71
CA ASN A 487 37.97 -3.43 -4.34
C ASN A 487 37.12 -4.08 -5.45
N SER A 488 37.53 -3.92 -6.70
CA SER A 488 36.84 -4.35 -7.94
C SER A 488 36.40 -5.83 -7.95
N SER A 489 36.79 -6.62 -6.95
CA SER A 489 36.38 -8.01 -6.76
C SER A 489 35.14 -8.21 -5.86
N VAL A 490 34.68 -7.20 -5.14
CA VAL A 490 33.56 -7.30 -4.18
C VAL A 490 32.31 -6.57 -4.67
N ILE A 491 32.45 -5.65 -5.60
CA ILE A 491 31.34 -4.91 -6.22
C ILE A 491 30.99 -5.36 -7.68
N PRO A 492 31.31 -6.55 -8.15
CA PRO A 492 30.79 -7.00 -9.45
C PRO A 492 29.29 -7.27 -9.44
N GLN A 493 28.62 -7.14 -8.28
CA GLN A 493 27.20 -7.41 -8.10
C GLN A 493 26.37 -6.21 -7.65
N VAL A 494 26.93 -5.03 -7.58
CA VAL A 494 26.13 -3.81 -7.72
C VAL A 494 25.66 -3.86 -9.17
N GLU A 495 24.56 -4.55 -9.39
CA GLU A 495 23.92 -4.61 -10.69
C GLU A 495 23.48 -3.21 -11.03
N MET A 496 24.32 -2.61 -11.81
CA MET A 496 24.21 -1.23 -12.16
C MET A 496 23.09 -1.04 -13.13
N ALA A 497 22.47 -0.01 -12.86
CA ALA A 497 21.64 0.72 -13.75
C ALA A 497 22.13 0.67 -15.17
N TRP A 498 21.22 0.50 -15.92
CA TRP A 498 21.06 0.36 -17.30
C TRP A 498 21.85 1.38 -18.12
N ALA A 499 22.76 0.91 -18.95
CA ALA A 499 23.39 1.70 -19.97
C ALA A 499 22.71 1.42 -21.31
N ILE A 500 22.22 2.47 -21.95
CA ILE A 500 21.95 2.42 -23.39
C ILE A 500 23.27 2.60 -24.11
N CYS A 501 23.70 1.56 -24.79
CA CYS A 501 24.79 1.67 -25.74
C CYS A 501 24.27 2.15 -27.09
N GLY A 502 24.11 3.46 -27.22
CA GLY A 502 23.49 4.05 -28.41
C GLY A 502 21.97 3.79 -28.44
N SER A 503 21.45 3.31 -29.55
CA SER A 503 20.04 2.94 -29.75
C SER A 503 19.73 1.48 -29.46
N THR A 504 20.69 0.72 -28.92
CA THR A 504 20.56 -0.71 -28.63
C THR A 504 21.04 -1.02 -27.22
N PRO A 505 20.39 -1.98 -26.51
CA PRO A 505 20.84 -2.45 -25.23
C PRO A 505 22.29 -2.90 -25.28
N CYS A 506 23.09 -2.58 -24.27
CA CYS A 506 24.45 -3.12 -24.16
C CYS A 506 24.35 -4.63 -24.01
N GLY A 507 24.90 -5.39 -24.94
CA GLY A 507 24.83 -6.86 -24.94
C GLY A 507 25.35 -7.45 -23.63
N ALA A 508 24.87 -8.63 -23.28
CA ALA A 508 25.24 -9.40 -22.09
C ALA A 508 26.75 -9.79 -22.13
N GLY A 509 27.60 -8.90 -21.80
CA GLY A 509 29.07 -9.00 -21.87
C GLY A 509 29.75 -7.65 -21.90
N SER A 510 29.06 -6.63 -22.32
CA SER A 510 29.49 -5.24 -22.23
C SER A 510 28.63 -4.57 -21.15
N ARG A 511 28.72 -5.01 -19.92
CA ARG A 511 28.23 -4.26 -18.76
C ARG A 511 29.08 -3.00 -18.67
N GLY A 512 28.72 -2.02 -19.49
CA GLY A 512 29.28 -0.69 -19.37
C GLY A 512 28.83 -0.11 -18.04
N TYR A 513 29.80 0.12 -17.20
CA TYR A 513 29.61 0.83 -15.95
C TYR A 513 29.30 2.28 -16.29
N ASP A 514 28.03 2.60 -16.54
CA ASP A 514 27.60 3.98 -16.60
C ASP A 514 27.44 4.47 -15.16
N HIS A 515 28.41 5.27 -14.71
CA HIS A 515 28.42 5.85 -13.37
C HIS A 515 27.24 6.81 -13.13
N GLU A 516 26.46 7.14 -14.14
CA GLU A 516 25.40 8.12 -14.04
C GLU A 516 24.05 7.57 -13.59
N VAL A 517 23.88 6.26 -13.38
CA VAL A 517 22.55 5.67 -13.17
C VAL A 517 22.48 4.66 -12.01
N TYR A 518 23.22 4.86 -10.93
CA TYR A 518 23.15 3.98 -9.74
C TYR A 518 21.78 3.94 -9.03
N GLY A 519 20.84 4.75 -9.45
CA GLY A 519 19.52 4.81 -8.85
C GLY A 519 18.53 3.83 -9.45
N TYR A 520 18.68 3.45 -10.71
CA TYR A 520 17.62 2.76 -11.45
C TYR A 520 18.13 1.49 -12.14
N THR A 521 17.34 0.43 -12.14
CA THR A 521 17.53 -0.77 -12.95
C THR A 521 16.25 -1.09 -13.70
N PHE A 522 16.32 -1.20 -15.03
CA PHE A 522 15.14 -1.41 -15.85
C PHE A 522 15.33 -2.56 -16.85
N GLY A 523 14.27 -3.33 -17.07
CA GLY A 523 14.13 -4.25 -18.21
C GLY A 523 14.76 -5.61 -18.09
N TYR A 524 15.46 -5.93 -17.01
CA TYR A 524 16.04 -7.26 -16.81
C TYR A 524 15.03 -8.19 -16.14
N ALA A 525 14.92 -9.42 -16.66
CA ALA A 525 14.17 -10.47 -15.99
C ALA A 525 14.90 -10.89 -14.71
N GLU A 526 14.20 -10.95 -13.60
CA GLU A 526 14.73 -11.56 -12.39
C GLU A 526 14.87 -13.07 -12.56
N SER A 527 15.97 -13.65 -12.07
CA SER A 527 16.18 -15.10 -12.07
C SER A 527 15.33 -15.73 -10.97
N GLY A 528 14.10 -16.07 -11.29
CA GLY A 528 13.35 -17.02 -10.49
C GLY A 528 13.98 -18.41 -10.59
N SER A 529 13.93 -19.21 -9.54
CA SER A 529 14.47 -20.57 -9.45
C SER A 529 13.90 -21.56 -10.48
N ASN A 530 12.98 -21.13 -11.32
CA ASN A 530 12.31 -21.91 -12.36
C ASN A 530 12.48 -21.31 -13.77
N GLY A 531 13.58 -20.66 -14.04
CA GLY A 531 13.90 -19.93 -15.27
C GLY A 531 13.83 -20.70 -16.59
N SER A 532 12.71 -21.34 -16.86
CA SER A 532 12.37 -21.91 -18.16
C SER A 532 11.34 -21.05 -18.89
N GLY A 533 11.51 -19.73 -18.84
CA GLY A 533 10.72 -18.81 -19.65
C GLY A 533 10.98 -19.07 -21.14
N THR A 534 9.91 -19.31 -21.87
CA THR A 534 9.96 -19.45 -23.33
C THR A 534 10.44 -18.12 -23.93
N GLY A 535 11.65 -18.12 -24.48
CA GLY A 535 12.27 -16.96 -25.11
C GLY A 535 13.49 -16.40 -24.38
N CYS A 536 13.65 -16.69 -23.09
CA CYS A 536 14.81 -16.31 -22.31
C CYS A 536 15.69 -17.53 -22.06
N GLY A 537 16.92 -17.56 -22.57
CA GLY A 537 17.86 -18.67 -22.31
C GLY A 537 18.06 -18.88 -20.79
N SER A 538 18.49 -20.08 -20.40
CA SER A 538 18.67 -20.54 -19.04
C SER A 538 19.80 -19.82 -18.28
N GLY A 539 19.67 -18.52 -18.05
CA GLY A 539 20.66 -17.75 -17.32
C GLY A 539 20.09 -16.42 -16.83
N ALA A 540 20.32 -16.10 -15.56
CA ALA A 540 20.02 -14.79 -15.02
C ALA A 540 20.61 -13.68 -15.90
N GLY A 541 19.82 -12.71 -16.27
CA GLY A 541 20.25 -11.56 -17.06
C GLY A 541 20.30 -11.79 -18.57
N THR A 542 19.74 -12.87 -19.11
CA THR A 542 19.68 -13.13 -20.55
C THR A 542 18.42 -12.57 -21.21
N CYS A 543 17.38 -12.30 -20.45
CA CYS A 543 16.17 -11.64 -20.95
C CYS A 543 16.17 -10.16 -20.62
N TYR A 544 15.76 -9.42 -21.63
CA TYR A 544 15.69 -7.98 -21.55
C TYR A 544 14.49 -7.47 -22.33
N SER A 545 13.76 -6.52 -21.77
CA SER A 545 12.68 -5.78 -22.42
C SER A 545 12.95 -4.30 -22.39
N LEU A 546 12.66 -3.62 -23.49
CA LEU A 546 12.68 -2.15 -23.56
C LEU A 546 11.43 -1.51 -22.94
N THR A 547 10.37 -2.28 -22.70
CA THR A 547 9.07 -1.77 -22.25
C THR A 547 9.17 -0.85 -21.02
N PRO A 548 9.90 -1.19 -19.95
CA PRO A 548 10.01 -0.27 -18.82
C PRO A 548 10.61 1.08 -19.20
N TRP A 549 11.64 1.08 -20.03
CA TRP A 549 12.30 2.30 -20.46
C TRP A 549 11.47 3.13 -21.44
N GLU A 550 10.86 2.49 -22.42
CA GLU A 550 10.06 3.16 -23.46
C GLU A 550 8.77 3.75 -22.90
N THR A 551 8.27 3.18 -21.81
CA THR A 551 6.99 3.57 -21.20
C THR A 551 7.10 4.36 -19.90
N ILE A 552 8.29 4.48 -19.30
CA ILE A 552 8.47 5.26 -18.06
C ILE A 552 8.21 6.75 -18.30
N PHE A 553 7.60 7.38 -17.31
CA PHE A 553 7.53 8.83 -17.20
C PHE A 553 8.47 9.28 -16.07
N LEU A 554 9.63 9.80 -16.43
CA LEU A 554 10.63 10.31 -15.50
C LEU A 554 10.58 11.84 -15.49
N HIS A 555 10.30 12.45 -14.30
CA HIS A 555 10.10 13.87 -14.21
C HIS A 555 10.42 14.44 -12.82
N GLY A 556 11.42 15.31 -12.74
CA GLY A 556 11.76 16.04 -11.52
C GLY A 556 12.51 15.19 -10.48
N ASP A 557 13.03 14.03 -10.83
CA ASP A 557 13.81 13.22 -9.89
C ASP A 557 15.23 13.77 -9.73
N TYR A 558 15.65 13.93 -8.47
CA TYR A 558 17.02 14.27 -8.11
C TYR A 558 17.85 13.02 -7.93
N SER A 559 18.92 12.90 -8.69
CA SER A 559 19.92 11.83 -8.53
C SER A 559 21.05 12.30 -7.62
N TYR A 560 21.27 11.61 -6.50
CA TYR A 560 22.41 11.87 -5.63
C TYR A 560 23.75 11.70 -6.35
N ILE A 561 23.85 10.72 -7.22
CA ILE A 561 25.09 10.36 -7.92
C ILE A 561 25.51 11.46 -8.90
N THR A 562 24.57 11.96 -9.69
CA THR A 562 24.87 12.99 -10.70
C THR A 562 24.78 14.42 -10.14
N GLY A 563 24.11 14.59 -9.00
CA GLY A 563 23.79 15.89 -8.44
C GLY A 563 22.79 16.71 -9.27
N ASN A 564 22.08 16.07 -10.19
CA ASN A 564 21.19 16.72 -11.14
C ASN A 564 19.73 16.30 -10.97
N VAL A 565 18.83 17.16 -11.44
CA VAL A 565 17.40 16.88 -11.55
C VAL A 565 17.04 16.59 -13.00
N THR A 566 16.36 15.48 -13.24
CA THR A 566 15.88 15.12 -14.59
C THR A 566 14.45 15.60 -14.79
N TRP A 567 14.26 16.59 -15.66
CA TRP A 567 12.95 17.15 -15.99
C TRP A 567 12.44 16.68 -17.34
N ASN A 568 11.19 16.22 -17.40
CA ASN A 568 10.50 16.03 -18.66
C ASN A 568 10.05 17.41 -19.18
N PRO A 569 10.50 17.85 -20.37
CA PRO A 569 10.20 19.18 -20.88
C PRO A 569 8.72 19.41 -21.24
N ALA A 570 7.96 18.34 -21.42
CA ALA A 570 6.52 18.41 -21.75
C ALA A 570 5.61 18.59 -20.52
N ALA A 571 6.14 18.43 -19.30
CA ALA A 571 5.37 18.54 -18.07
C ALA A 571 5.73 19.80 -17.27
N LYS A 572 4.83 20.22 -16.38
CA LYS A 572 5.09 21.36 -15.47
C LYS A 572 6.22 21.01 -14.51
N GLN A 573 7.23 21.85 -14.43
CA GLN A 573 8.35 21.67 -13.50
C GLN A 573 8.01 22.05 -12.05
N SER A 574 6.86 22.69 -11.78
CA SER A 574 6.38 22.92 -10.43
C SER A 574 5.60 21.72 -9.95
N LEU A 575 6.10 21.06 -8.93
CA LEU A 575 5.48 19.87 -8.35
C LEU A 575 4.53 20.26 -7.21
N PRO A 576 3.34 19.65 -7.10
CA PRO A 576 2.48 19.83 -5.91
C PRO A 576 3.15 19.21 -4.68
N ALA A 577 2.64 19.54 -3.50
CA ALA A 577 3.15 18.96 -2.25
C ALA A 577 2.73 17.48 -2.10
N SER A 578 1.58 17.10 -2.63
CA SER A 578 1.04 15.74 -2.59
C SER A 578 0.12 15.50 -3.80
N PHE A 579 0.00 14.24 -4.24
CA PHE A 579 -0.98 13.82 -5.24
C PHE A 579 -2.30 13.36 -4.63
N TYR A 580 -2.37 13.12 -3.32
CA TYR A 580 -3.61 12.66 -2.66
C TYR A 580 -4.07 13.57 -1.49
N LEU A 581 -3.19 14.39 -0.92
CA LEU A 581 -3.54 15.34 0.14
C LEU A 581 -3.69 16.75 -0.42
N SER A 582 -4.72 17.45 0.03
CA SER A 582 -4.96 18.86 -0.34
C SER A 582 -4.12 19.85 0.44
N ALA A 583 -3.58 19.44 1.60
CA ALA A 583 -2.76 20.29 2.47
C ALA A 583 -1.87 19.45 3.40
N LYS A 584 -0.93 20.10 4.08
CA LYS A 584 -0.13 19.50 5.17
C LYS A 584 -1.07 18.89 6.22
N PRO A 585 -1.00 17.60 6.51
CA PRO A 585 -1.89 16.99 7.49
C PRO A 585 -1.54 17.40 8.92
N SER A 586 -2.54 17.44 9.80
CA SER A 586 -2.38 17.89 11.20
C SER A 586 -1.41 17.03 12.02
N TRP A 587 -1.31 15.75 11.71
CA TRP A 587 -0.40 14.80 12.37
C TRP A 587 1.08 14.96 11.94
N TRP A 588 1.36 15.76 10.92
CA TRP A 588 2.72 15.92 10.38
C TRP A 588 3.71 16.56 11.35
N GLY A 589 3.22 17.32 12.31
CA GLY A 589 4.06 18.02 13.27
C GLY A 589 4.85 19.19 12.66
N SER A 590 6.05 19.45 13.17
CA SER A 590 6.88 20.60 12.78
C SER A 590 7.77 20.33 11.55
N ALA A 591 7.89 19.10 11.09
CA ALA A 591 8.72 18.78 9.93
C ALA A 591 8.31 19.58 8.69
N PRO A 592 9.25 19.97 7.81
CA PRO A 592 8.93 20.60 6.53
C PRO A 592 7.99 19.73 5.68
N TYR A 593 7.12 20.37 4.90
CA TYR A 593 6.19 19.71 4.00
C TYR A 593 6.14 20.41 2.65
N PRO A 594 6.37 19.69 1.54
CA PRO A 594 6.77 18.28 1.46
C PRO A 594 8.17 18.07 2.08
N ALA A 595 8.44 16.84 2.53
CA ALA A 595 9.73 16.51 3.15
C ALA A 595 10.80 16.17 2.12
N VAL A 596 10.43 15.66 0.96
CA VAL A 596 11.32 15.12 -0.06
C VAL A 596 11.02 15.74 -1.41
N GLY A 597 12.06 16.04 -2.17
CA GLY A 597 11.92 16.46 -3.56
C GLY A 597 13.04 17.35 -4.07
N PRO A 598 13.11 17.56 -5.39
CA PRO A 598 14.13 18.39 -6.03
C PRO A 598 14.00 19.87 -5.63
N ASP A 599 12.81 20.31 -5.27
CA ASP A 599 12.44 21.66 -4.84
C ASP A 599 12.53 21.86 -3.31
N VAL A 600 12.88 20.80 -2.56
CA VAL A 600 13.16 20.87 -1.11
C VAL A 600 14.60 21.37 -0.91
N SER A 601 14.80 22.18 0.11
CA SER A 601 16.11 22.71 0.47
C SER A 601 16.31 22.75 1.99
N GLY A 602 17.58 22.69 2.42
CA GLY A 602 17.94 22.78 3.83
C GLY A 602 17.64 21.51 4.65
N GLY A 603 17.27 20.42 4.01
CA GLY A 603 17.11 19.12 4.66
C GLY A 603 18.46 18.56 5.14
N PRO A 604 18.46 17.72 6.18
CA PRO A 604 19.69 17.16 6.74
C PRO A 604 20.32 16.06 5.87
N GLN A 605 19.63 15.59 4.84
CA GLN A 605 20.06 14.49 4.00
C GLN A 605 20.15 14.92 2.51
N VAL A 606 20.95 14.19 1.75
CA VAL A 606 21.04 14.24 0.28
C VAL A 606 21.10 15.68 -0.26
N SER A 607 22.19 16.38 0.07
CA SER A 607 22.46 17.76 -0.39
C SER A 607 21.34 18.77 -0.09
N GLY A 608 20.53 18.50 0.92
CA GLY A 608 19.43 19.39 1.33
C GLY A 608 18.05 19.01 0.79
N HIS A 609 17.94 18.00 -0.07
CA HIS A 609 16.69 17.60 -0.73
C HIS A 609 15.77 16.71 0.09
N VAL A 610 16.22 16.25 1.28
CA VAL A 610 15.47 15.35 2.14
C VAL A 610 15.43 15.83 3.59
N ASN A 611 14.22 16.00 4.12
CA ASN A 611 13.92 16.12 5.53
C ASN A 611 13.36 14.82 6.09
N ASN A 612 13.55 14.59 7.39
CA ASN A 612 12.97 13.42 8.04
C ASN A 612 11.45 13.52 8.08
N ILE A 613 10.79 12.49 7.59
CA ILE A 613 9.32 12.34 7.69
C ILE A 613 8.91 11.97 9.13
N PRO A 614 7.65 12.19 9.54
CA PRO A 614 7.21 11.94 10.91
C PRO A 614 7.48 10.52 11.42
N ALA A 615 7.31 9.48 10.58
CA ALA A 615 7.63 8.10 10.95
C ALA A 615 9.12 7.93 11.32
N ARG A 616 10.03 8.53 10.55
CA ARG A 616 11.46 8.50 10.86
C ARG A 616 11.80 9.31 12.11
N VAL A 617 11.19 10.47 12.28
CA VAL A 617 11.34 11.29 13.51
C VAL A 617 10.88 10.50 14.74
N CYS A 618 9.75 9.80 14.65
CA CYS A 618 9.27 8.92 15.70
C CYS A 618 10.31 7.83 16.03
N TYR A 619 10.75 7.10 15.02
CA TYR A 619 11.73 6.02 15.19
C TYR A 619 13.01 6.50 15.87
N GLN A 620 13.61 7.58 15.36
CA GLN A 620 14.91 8.06 15.86
C GLN A 620 14.81 8.80 17.18
N ASN A 621 13.86 9.73 17.32
CA ASN A 621 13.85 10.69 18.42
C ASN A 621 12.97 10.27 19.60
N VAL A 622 11.90 9.49 19.35
CA VAL A 622 10.94 9.07 20.38
C VAL A 622 11.21 7.65 20.84
N MET A 623 11.42 6.74 19.89
CA MET A 623 11.71 5.33 20.19
C MET A 623 13.18 5.07 20.50
N GLY A 624 14.08 6.02 20.15
CA GLY A 624 15.52 5.89 20.35
C GLY A 624 16.19 4.92 19.37
N GLY A 625 15.58 4.70 18.21
CA GLY A 625 16.09 3.83 17.17
C GLY A 625 17.36 4.38 16.54
N THR A 626 18.31 3.49 16.33
CA THR A 626 19.47 3.73 15.48
C THR A 626 19.46 2.68 14.39
N ASP A 627 19.79 3.09 13.17
CA ASP A 627 19.79 2.18 12.03
C ASP A 627 20.55 0.89 12.38
N GLY A 628 19.87 -0.22 12.54
CA GLY A 628 20.48 -1.52 12.73
C GLY A 628 20.53 -2.13 14.13
N THR A 629 19.83 -1.65 15.13
CA THR A 629 19.99 -2.12 16.52
C THR A 629 19.35 -3.45 16.90
N GLY A 630 18.63 -4.11 16.15
CA GLY A 630 18.38 -5.53 16.37
C GLY A 630 17.23 -5.97 17.26
N SER A 631 16.70 -5.18 18.14
CA SER A 631 15.55 -5.54 19.00
C SER A 631 14.39 -4.63 18.73
N PRO A 632 13.13 -5.14 18.81
CA PRO A 632 11.97 -4.28 18.75
C PRO A 632 12.06 -3.15 19.78
N LEU A 633 11.70 -1.95 19.33
CA LEU A 633 11.70 -0.78 20.20
C LEU A 633 10.32 -0.60 20.83
N ALA A 634 10.25 0.07 21.97
CA ALA A 634 8.97 0.39 22.57
C ALA A 634 8.24 1.44 21.73
N PHE A 635 7.10 1.09 21.15
CA PHE A 635 6.32 1.96 20.31
C PHE A 635 5.01 2.39 20.97
N ASN A 636 4.71 3.69 20.88
CA ASN A 636 3.41 4.23 21.24
C ASN A 636 3.07 5.41 20.32
N ALA A 637 2.03 5.23 19.51
CA ALA A 637 1.62 6.22 18.53
C ALA A 637 1.28 7.60 19.14
N ALA A 638 0.72 7.63 20.35
CA ALA A 638 0.41 8.89 21.04
C ALA A 638 1.68 9.67 21.41
N ASN A 639 2.75 8.99 21.76
CA ASN A 639 4.04 9.63 22.05
C ASN A 639 4.73 10.14 20.78
N CYS A 640 4.56 9.43 19.67
CA CYS A 640 5.16 9.76 18.40
C CYS A 640 4.45 10.93 17.67
N TYR A 641 3.14 10.91 17.68
CA TYR A 641 2.34 11.78 16.82
C TYR A 641 1.43 12.74 17.62
N GLY A 642 1.63 12.82 18.93
CA GLY A 642 0.92 13.71 19.86
C GLY A 642 -0.57 13.54 19.79
N GLY A 643 -1.23 12.87 20.71
CA GLY A 643 -2.68 12.67 20.93
C GLY A 643 -3.72 13.36 20.04
N ALA A 644 -3.33 13.89 18.90
CA ALA A 644 -4.24 14.33 17.87
C ALA A 644 -5.04 13.10 17.43
N SER A 645 -6.33 13.16 17.58
CA SER A 645 -7.25 12.18 17.00
C SER A 645 -6.79 11.90 15.57
N LEU A 646 -6.37 10.65 15.29
CA LEU A 646 -5.83 10.21 14.00
C LEU A 646 -6.92 10.20 12.90
N SER A 647 -7.99 10.94 13.12
CA SER A 647 -9.19 11.08 12.26
C SER A 647 -9.02 12.07 11.11
N GLY A 648 -7.80 12.45 10.76
CA GLY A 648 -7.61 13.53 9.80
C GLY A 648 -7.36 13.10 8.36
N ARG A 649 -8.40 12.74 7.61
CA ARG A 649 -8.40 13.10 6.19
C ARG A 649 -8.58 14.63 6.11
N PRO A 650 -7.75 15.39 5.37
CA PRO A 650 -8.07 16.78 5.08
C PRO A 650 -9.44 16.83 4.38
N VAL A 651 -10.33 17.64 4.91
CA VAL A 651 -11.60 17.95 4.23
C VAL A 651 -11.24 18.51 2.86
N ALA A 652 -11.91 18.02 1.82
CA ALA A 652 -11.79 18.62 0.49
C ALA A 652 -11.99 20.14 0.60
N PRO A 653 -11.19 20.99 -0.06
CA PRO A 653 -11.28 22.43 0.11
C PRO A 653 -12.67 22.92 -0.30
N THR A 654 -13.44 23.35 0.70
CA THR A 654 -14.68 24.09 0.48
C THR A 654 -14.31 25.55 0.33
N GLY A 655 -14.41 26.10 -0.88
CA GLY A 655 -14.43 27.52 -1.09
C GLY A 655 -13.19 28.19 -1.70
N LEU A 656 -12.69 27.71 -2.84
CA LEU A 656 -11.97 28.56 -3.78
C LEU A 656 -12.94 29.01 -4.88
N ILE A 657 -13.44 30.25 -4.75
CA ILE A 657 -14.15 30.93 -5.85
C ILE A 657 -13.04 31.40 -6.80
N ALA A 658 -12.94 30.73 -7.96
CA ALA A 658 -12.17 31.28 -9.06
C ALA A 658 -13.01 32.40 -9.70
N THR A 659 -12.61 33.64 -9.53
CA THR A 659 -13.04 34.73 -10.41
C THR A 659 -12.32 34.55 -11.74
N VAL A 660 -13.08 34.28 -12.79
CA VAL A 660 -12.61 34.34 -14.16
C VAL A 660 -12.65 35.81 -14.56
N ASP A 661 -11.48 36.42 -14.80
CA ASP A 661 -11.33 37.67 -15.57
C ASP A 661 -11.19 37.32 -17.04
#